data_d66eb54b11c21626f4c9b217b9992f4c
#
_entry.id   d66eb54b11c21626f4c9b217b9992f4c
#
_cell.length_a   1.000
_cell.length_b   1.000
_cell.length_c   1.000
_cell.angle_alpha   90.00
_cell.angle_beta   90.00
_cell.angle_gamma   90.00
#
_symmetry.space_group_name_H-M   'P 1'
#
loop_
_entity.id
_entity.type
_entity.pdbx_description
1 polymer ?
#
loop_
_entity_poly.entity_id
_entity_poly.type
_entity_poly.pdbx_seq_one_letter_code
_entity_poly.pdbx_strand_id
1 'polypeptide(L)'
;MRKTATALVITLMSSACAVAMPSRPVPVQAVTAQASIVTDAARAHPGLWPRAASPAAMTDRATEAFVTELMSRMTLEEKVGQTIQADIGSIKPEDLLTYPLGSILAGGNSSPGGDERASADKWVELARAFRAAAAQRPGAKVPLIYGIDAVHGHNNIVGATIFPHNIGLGAARDPDLIRRIGEATALEVAVTGADWTFGPTLAVPRDDRWGRAYEGYAENPEVAQSYAGPMTLGLQGALSADHPLAAGHIAGSAKHFLADGGTTGGKDQGDYAGSEQEMIRTHLSGYPQAIDAGVLSIMASFSSWNGVKHSGNETILTDVLRGPLGFDGFVVSDWNAHGQLPGCSNESCALAFNAGIDMFMAPDSWKPLYASTLAQVKSGEIPMVRLDEAVRRILRVKVKTGLFNDSRPVEGHLNELGSPAHRALAREAVRKSLVLLKNEGSVLPIRAGARVLVAGHADDIGQASGGWTLTWQGTGNTNADFPNGQSIWSGIREAVTAGGGQATLSADGSFTQKPDVAIVVFGETPYAEFQGDVDTLDFLPTEPLETLKRLKAAGVPTVSVFLSGRPMWTNPEINASDAFVAAWLPGTEGAGVADVLIGDQAGKPRNDFTGTLSFSWPKTAKGEPLNVGQPGYDPQFAYGYGLTYARPARVGALSEDSGVAGAGGSLDRYFVDGRFVAPWSLMLRDAGGDFRLGAEKTGASPRGGVSVRSTDGAGQESARALTFSSAGGMAMIVAQPVDLTRQSNGEMAIAFRYRVDAAPVAPVQLALGDGQVDLTNLFKAAPLGEWRTLKVRLSCLRDAGANLAAVEQPWGLRSNGAFGVTVENIRLASNEGDTVCPTTH
;
A
#
# COMPACT_ATOMS: atom_id res chain seq x y z
N MET A 1 -1.47 -106.40 36.69
CA MET A 1 -1.02 -105.66 37.88
C MET A 1 -1.34 -104.18 37.71
N ARG A 2 -1.93 -103.61 38.67
CA ARG A 2 -2.24 -102.27 38.95
C ARG A 2 -3.29 -101.51 38.05
N LYS A 3 -4.32 -101.21 38.66
CA LYS A 3 -5.54 -100.48 38.33
C LYS A 3 -5.31 -99.02 38.25
N THR A 4 -5.98 -98.35 37.33
CA THR A 4 -6.17 -96.94 37.41
C THR A 4 -7.66 -96.58 37.28
N ALA A 5 -8.11 -95.83 38.23
CA ALA A 5 -9.50 -95.41 38.40
C ALA A 5 -9.70 -94.12 37.72
N THR A 6 -10.86 -94.02 37.00
CA THR A 6 -11.34 -92.84 36.33
C THR A 6 -12.24 -92.08 37.33
N ALA A 7 -11.97 -90.84 37.63
CA ALA A 7 -12.78 -89.91 38.35
C ALA A 7 -13.48 -88.89 37.40
N LEU A 8 -14.81 -88.87 37.54
CA LEU A 8 -15.70 -87.92 36.79
C LEU A 8 -15.82 -86.68 37.63
N VAL A 9 -15.43 -85.53 37.02
CA VAL A 9 -15.59 -84.18 37.64
C VAL A 9 -16.79 -83.45 36.96
N ILE A 10 -17.77 -83.16 37.74
CA ILE A 10 -18.99 -82.36 37.37
C ILE A 10 -18.58 -80.87 37.56
N THR A 11 -18.64 -80.10 36.50
CA THR A 11 -18.40 -78.68 36.54
C THR A 11 -19.72 -77.93 36.74
N LEU A 12 -19.85 -77.26 37.92
CA LEU A 12 -20.90 -76.26 38.14
C LEU A 12 -20.55 -74.95 37.52
N MET A 13 -21.42 -74.43 36.63
CA MET A 13 -21.35 -73.09 36.14
C MET A 13 -21.89 -72.12 37.20
N SER A 14 -21.07 -71.29 37.77
CA SER A 14 -21.45 -70.12 38.57
C SER A 14 -21.31 -68.85 37.67
N SER A 15 -22.45 -68.22 37.41
CA SER A 15 -22.54 -66.90 36.75
C SER A 15 -21.97 -65.86 37.68
N ALA A 16 -20.81 -65.23 37.28
CA ALA A 16 -20.26 -64.09 37.99
C ALA A 16 -20.71 -62.80 37.24
N CYS A 17 -21.53 -62.01 37.93
CA CYS A 17 -21.77 -60.61 37.51
C CYS A 17 -20.45 -59.81 37.42
N ALA A 18 -20.01 -59.40 36.23
CA ALA A 18 -18.91 -58.49 36.09
C ALA A 18 -19.36 -57.05 36.40
N VAL A 19 -18.91 -56.53 37.56
CA VAL A 19 -19.01 -55.08 37.87
C VAL A 19 -18.01 -54.37 36.99
N ALA A 20 -18.49 -53.49 36.10
CA ALA A 20 -17.67 -52.61 35.25
C ALA A 20 -16.87 -51.63 36.14
N MET A 21 -15.55 -51.76 36.16
CA MET A 21 -14.67 -50.72 36.73
C MET A 21 -14.71 -49.47 35.88
N PRO A 22 -14.73 -48.26 36.48
CA PRO A 22 -14.63 -47.03 35.68
C PRO A 22 -13.27 -46.99 35.00
N SER A 23 -13.28 -46.75 33.67
CA SER A 23 -12.11 -46.51 32.85
C SER A 23 -11.33 -45.31 33.41
N ARG A 24 -10.03 -45.49 33.67
CA ARG A 24 -9.13 -44.36 33.99
C ARG A 24 -9.19 -43.38 32.86
N PRO A 25 -9.30 -42.05 33.15
CA PRO A 25 -9.16 -41.04 32.12
C PRO A 25 -7.77 -41.14 31.48
N VAL A 26 -7.73 -41.23 30.15
CA VAL A 26 -6.49 -41.08 29.37
C VAL A 26 -5.95 -39.70 29.70
N PRO A 27 -4.66 -39.53 30.06
CA PRO A 27 -4.12 -38.19 30.25
C PRO A 27 -4.21 -37.42 28.94
N VAL A 28 -4.99 -36.34 28.96
CA VAL A 28 -4.95 -35.32 27.89
C VAL A 28 -3.50 -34.84 27.84
N GLN A 29 -2.78 -35.16 26.78
CA GLN A 29 -1.49 -34.55 26.53
C GLN A 29 -1.69 -33.04 26.58
N ALA A 30 -1.01 -32.38 27.50
CA ALA A 30 -0.95 -30.94 27.55
C ALA A 30 -0.41 -30.49 26.20
N VAL A 31 -1.26 -29.82 25.39
CA VAL A 31 -0.81 -29.11 24.19
C VAL A 31 0.21 -28.12 24.70
N THR A 32 1.47 -28.31 24.34
CA THR A 32 2.53 -27.34 24.64
C THR A 32 2.13 -26.03 23.98
N ALA A 33 1.81 -25.02 24.77
CA ALA A 33 1.60 -23.67 24.27
C ALA A 33 2.79 -23.28 23.36
N GLN A 34 2.50 -22.83 22.16
CA GLN A 34 3.55 -22.38 21.25
C GLN A 34 4.35 -21.29 21.96
N ALA A 35 5.69 -21.45 22.01
CA ALA A 35 6.54 -20.50 22.72
C ALA A 35 6.37 -19.09 22.12
N SER A 36 6.24 -18.08 22.96
CA SER A 36 6.20 -16.68 22.52
C SER A 36 7.44 -16.34 21.70
N ILE A 37 7.26 -15.70 20.56
CA ILE A 37 8.37 -15.21 19.71
C ILE A 37 8.93 -13.87 20.21
N VAL A 38 8.32 -13.27 21.23
CA VAL A 38 8.70 -11.95 21.75
C VAL A 38 10.02 -12.03 22.51
N THR A 39 11.04 -11.34 21.99
CA THR A 39 12.34 -11.16 22.65
C THR A 39 12.26 -10.06 23.70
N ASP A 40 13.22 -10.01 24.64
CA ASP A 40 13.28 -8.90 25.61
C ASP A 40 13.42 -7.53 24.95
N ALA A 41 14.12 -7.45 23.80
CA ALA A 41 14.31 -6.22 23.04
C ALA A 41 13.03 -5.70 22.34
N ALA A 42 12.06 -6.61 22.10
CA ALA A 42 10.77 -6.30 21.46
C ALA A 42 9.58 -6.46 22.42
N ARG A 43 9.85 -6.51 23.73
CA ARG A 43 8.84 -6.64 24.77
C ARG A 43 8.33 -5.26 25.19
N ALA A 44 7.03 -5.05 25.09
CA ALA A 44 6.41 -3.83 25.60
C ALA A 44 6.16 -3.92 27.12
N HIS A 45 6.26 -2.77 27.77
CA HIS A 45 6.04 -2.60 29.20
C HIS A 45 4.81 -1.72 29.43
N PRO A 46 3.62 -2.27 29.66
CA PRO A 46 2.36 -1.52 29.72
C PRO A 46 2.36 -0.31 30.66
N GLY A 47 3.18 -0.34 31.72
CA GLY A 47 3.34 0.78 32.64
C GLY A 47 3.99 2.05 32.05
N LEU A 48 4.62 1.95 30.88
CA LEU A 48 5.24 3.10 30.19
C LEU A 48 4.24 3.78 29.22
N TRP A 49 3.15 3.09 28.86
CA TRP A 49 2.22 3.54 27.84
C TRP A 49 1.15 4.48 28.41
N PRO A 50 0.75 5.51 27.64
CA PRO A 50 -0.32 6.43 28.06
C PRO A 50 -1.65 5.69 28.19
N ARG A 51 -2.59 6.28 28.88
CA ARG A 51 -3.94 5.75 28.98
C ARG A 51 -4.83 6.36 27.91
N ALA A 52 -5.63 5.53 27.31
CA ALA A 52 -6.78 5.88 26.46
C ALA A 52 -7.93 4.94 26.79
N ALA A 53 -9.11 5.19 26.25
CA ALA A 53 -10.23 4.28 26.41
C ALA A 53 -11.25 4.44 25.29
N SER A 54 -11.70 3.33 24.73
CA SER A 54 -12.89 3.35 23.85
C SER A 54 -14.07 3.96 24.63
N PRO A 55 -14.94 4.77 23.97
CA PRO A 55 -16.11 5.33 24.61
C PRO A 55 -17.00 4.26 25.24
N ALA A 56 -17.63 4.56 26.38
CA ALA A 56 -18.54 3.62 27.04
C ALA A 56 -19.70 3.14 26.15
N ALA A 57 -20.05 3.93 25.14
CA ALA A 57 -21.03 3.54 24.13
C ALA A 57 -20.57 2.34 23.27
N MET A 58 -19.28 2.02 23.24
CA MET A 58 -18.75 0.85 22.50
C MET A 58 -19.22 -0.47 23.14
N THR A 59 -19.23 -0.56 24.46
CA THR A 59 -19.54 -1.75 25.26
C THR A 59 -20.81 -1.57 26.10
N ASP A 60 -21.79 -0.82 25.60
CA ASP A 60 -23.04 -0.62 26.33
C ASP A 60 -23.79 -1.92 26.59
N ARG A 61 -24.62 -1.93 27.62
CA ARG A 61 -25.31 -3.12 28.12
C ARG A 61 -26.20 -3.80 27.07
N ALA A 62 -26.87 -3.04 26.21
CA ALA A 62 -27.79 -3.60 25.21
C ALA A 62 -26.99 -4.31 24.11
N THR A 63 -25.91 -3.70 23.62
CA THR A 63 -24.98 -4.30 22.67
C THR A 63 -24.37 -5.59 23.21
N GLU A 64 -23.82 -5.58 24.44
CA GLU A 64 -23.19 -6.77 25.03
C GLU A 64 -24.18 -7.90 25.32
N ALA A 65 -25.42 -7.58 25.71
CA ALA A 65 -26.47 -8.57 25.90
C ALA A 65 -26.86 -9.25 24.58
N PHE A 66 -27.07 -8.44 23.51
CA PHE A 66 -27.36 -8.94 22.17
C PHE A 66 -26.24 -9.83 21.63
N VAL A 67 -24.98 -9.38 21.72
CA VAL A 67 -23.81 -10.14 21.27
C VAL A 67 -23.69 -11.47 22.05
N THR A 68 -23.92 -11.47 23.36
CA THR A 68 -23.87 -12.67 24.20
C THR A 68 -24.95 -13.68 23.79
N GLU A 69 -26.18 -13.21 23.58
CA GLU A 69 -27.28 -14.09 23.11
C GLU A 69 -26.97 -14.66 21.71
N LEU A 70 -26.51 -13.82 20.78
CA LEU A 70 -26.16 -14.25 19.44
C LEU A 70 -25.07 -15.33 19.45
N MET A 71 -23.97 -15.10 20.19
CA MET A 71 -22.88 -16.06 20.33
C MET A 71 -23.30 -17.41 20.92
N SER A 72 -24.32 -17.42 21.80
CA SER A 72 -24.82 -18.67 22.39
C SER A 72 -25.49 -19.58 21.37
N ARG A 73 -25.93 -19.06 20.22
CA ARG A 73 -26.57 -19.77 19.11
C ARG A 73 -25.61 -20.11 17.97
N MET A 74 -24.40 -19.54 17.98
CA MET A 74 -23.41 -19.78 16.92
C MET A 74 -22.73 -21.12 17.08
N THR A 75 -22.57 -21.82 15.97
CA THR A 75 -21.71 -23.02 15.87
C THR A 75 -20.23 -22.61 15.91
N LEU A 76 -19.36 -23.60 16.11
CA LEU A 76 -17.90 -23.38 16.05
C LEU A 76 -17.49 -22.88 14.65
N GLU A 77 -18.05 -23.47 13.60
CA GLU A 77 -17.83 -23.13 12.20
C GLU A 77 -18.22 -21.67 11.91
N GLU A 78 -19.34 -21.21 12.44
CA GLU A 78 -19.77 -19.80 12.31
C GLU A 78 -18.86 -18.85 13.08
N LYS A 79 -18.40 -19.21 14.28
CA LYS A 79 -17.45 -18.41 15.06
C LYS A 79 -16.11 -18.25 14.33
N VAL A 80 -15.54 -19.35 13.84
CA VAL A 80 -14.29 -19.29 13.04
C VAL A 80 -14.49 -18.48 11.77
N GLY A 81 -15.61 -18.62 11.08
CA GLY A 81 -15.92 -17.81 9.89
C GLY A 81 -15.90 -16.30 10.15
N GLN A 82 -16.31 -15.83 11.34
CA GLN A 82 -16.25 -14.40 11.66
C GLN A 82 -14.83 -13.84 11.71
N THR A 83 -13.84 -14.68 11.95
CA THR A 83 -12.44 -14.26 12.12
C THR A 83 -11.63 -14.25 10.80
N ILE A 84 -12.29 -14.44 9.66
CA ILE A 84 -11.63 -14.53 8.36
C ILE A 84 -12.27 -13.55 7.37
N GLN A 85 -11.42 -12.78 6.70
CA GLN A 85 -11.76 -11.84 5.65
C GLN A 85 -11.12 -12.27 4.33
N ALA A 86 -11.93 -12.46 3.29
CA ALA A 86 -11.49 -12.85 1.95
C ALA A 86 -11.57 -11.67 0.97
N ASP A 87 -10.68 -11.62 -0.02
CA ASP A 87 -10.73 -10.60 -1.06
C ASP A 87 -11.72 -10.97 -2.18
N ILE A 88 -12.45 -9.97 -2.69
CA ILE A 88 -13.44 -10.13 -3.76
C ILE A 88 -12.88 -10.70 -5.07
N GLY A 89 -11.56 -10.60 -5.27
CA GLY A 89 -10.86 -11.22 -6.40
C GLY A 89 -10.75 -12.75 -6.28
N SER A 90 -10.90 -13.30 -5.06
CA SER A 90 -10.73 -14.74 -4.79
C SER A 90 -12.00 -15.45 -4.31
N ILE A 91 -12.97 -14.72 -3.74
CA ILE A 91 -14.23 -15.28 -3.23
C ILE A 91 -15.41 -14.92 -4.15
N LYS A 92 -16.38 -15.80 -4.23
CA LYS A 92 -17.65 -15.56 -4.92
C LYS A 92 -18.82 -15.56 -3.92
N PRO A 93 -19.94 -14.90 -4.21
CA PRO A 93 -21.10 -14.89 -3.32
C PRO A 93 -21.55 -16.29 -2.89
N GLU A 94 -21.51 -17.27 -3.81
CA GLU A 94 -21.91 -18.66 -3.55
C GLU A 94 -21.04 -19.37 -2.52
N ASP A 95 -19.77 -19.02 -2.41
CA ASP A 95 -18.86 -19.57 -1.41
C ASP A 95 -19.37 -19.34 0.02
N LEU A 96 -20.06 -18.20 0.26
CA LEU A 96 -20.62 -17.87 1.57
C LEU A 96 -21.71 -18.84 2.05
N LEU A 97 -22.34 -19.62 1.16
CA LEU A 97 -23.30 -20.65 1.53
C LEU A 97 -22.63 -21.85 2.20
N THR A 98 -21.36 -22.11 1.87
CA THR A 98 -20.57 -23.20 2.44
C THR A 98 -19.64 -22.70 3.57
N TYR A 99 -19.06 -21.53 3.41
CA TYR A 99 -18.10 -20.95 4.36
C TYR A 99 -18.74 -19.72 5.00
N PRO A 100 -19.07 -19.77 6.30
CA PRO A 100 -19.79 -18.69 6.98
C PRO A 100 -18.87 -17.51 7.33
N LEU A 101 -18.11 -16.98 6.36
CA LEU A 101 -17.17 -15.88 6.59
C LEU A 101 -17.89 -14.64 7.12
N GLY A 102 -17.21 -13.93 8.01
CA GLY A 102 -17.71 -12.70 8.62
C GLY A 102 -17.44 -11.45 7.83
N SER A 103 -16.43 -11.49 6.95
CA SER A 103 -15.95 -10.31 6.23
C SER A 103 -15.48 -10.62 4.83
N ILE A 104 -15.59 -9.63 3.96
CA ILE A 104 -14.90 -9.53 2.67
C ILE A 104 -14.21 -8.17 2.56
N LEU A 105 -13.25 -8.05 1.66
CA LEU A 105 -12.63 -6.77 1.31
C LEU A 105 -12.47 -6.63 -0.21
N ALA A 106 -12.29 -5.39 -0.64
CA ALA A 106 -11.65 -5.06 -1.91
C ALA A 106 -10.27 -4.45 -1.59
N GLY A 107 -9.21 -5.16 -1.91
CA GLY A 107 -7.83 -4.65 -1.82
C GLY A 107 -7.52 -3.66 -2.93
N GLY A 108 -6.30 -3.09 -2.94
CA GLY A 108 -5.93 -1.98 -3.81
C GLY A 108 -6.05 -2.22 -5.32
N ASN A 109 -6.07 -3.46 -5.77
CA ASN A 109 -6.25 -3.86 -7.19
C ASN A 109 -7.42 -4.82 -7.40
N SER A 110 -8.28 -5.00 -6.40
CA SER A 110 -9.46 -5.86 -6.47
C SER A 110 -10.70 -5.05 -6.83
N SER A 111 -11.46 -5.54 -7.81
CA SER A 111 -12.60 -4.83 -8.36
C SER A 111 -13.67 -5.81 -8.90
N PRO A 112 -14.90 -5.35 -9.09
CA PRO A 112 -15.95 -6.18 -9.65
C PRO A 112 -15.55 -6.80 -11.00
N GLY A 113 -15.46 -8.13 -11.03
CA GLY A 113 -15.07 -8.87 -12.24
C GLY A 113 -13.60 -8.69 -12.66
N GLY A 114 -12.74 -8.12 -11.82
CA GLY A 114 -11.35 -7.79 -12.13
C GLY A 114 -11.18 -6.54 -13.01
N ASP A 115 -12.22 -5.74 -13.17
CA ASP A 115 -12.20 -4.49 -13.93
C ASP A 115 -11.97 -3.30 -12.98
N GLU A 116 -10.72 -2.84 -12.85
CA GLU A 116 -10.33 -1.72 -11.98
C GLU A 116 -11.02 -0.39 -12.35
N ARG A 117 -11.66 -0.32 -13.50
CA ARG A 117 -12.49 0.82 -13.95
C ARG A 117 -13.98 0.47 -13.94
N ALA A 118 -14.37 -0.53 -13.15
CA ALA A 118 -15.77 -0.90 -13.00
C ALA A 118 -16.61 0.31 -12.57
N SER A 119 -17.77 0.47 -13.19
CA SER A 119 -18.72 1.53 -12.82
C SER A 119 -19.25 1.33 -11.40
N ALA A 120 -19.60 2.42 -10.73
CA ALA A 120 -20.12 2.39 -9.35
C ALA A 120 -21.33 1.48 -9.17
N ASP A 121 -22.20 1.34 -10.18
CA ASP A 121 -23.32 0.39 -10.16
C ASP A 121 -22.87 -1.06 -9.95
N LYS A 122 -21.77 -1.48 -10.62
CA LYS A 122 -21.22 -2.84 -10.47
C LYS A 122 -20.71 -3.11 -9.06
N TRP A 123 -20.19 -2.10 -8.37
CA TRP A 123 -19.77 -2.21 -6.98
C TRP A 123 -20.98 -2.43 -6.06
N VAL A 124 -22.05 -1.66 -6.26
CA VAL A 124 -23.32 -1.83 -5.52
C VAL A 124 -23.93 -3.20 -5.80
N GLU A 125 -23.96 -3.65 -7.05
CA GLU A 125 -24.47 -4.98 -7.43
C GLU A 125 -23.68 -6.08 -6.74
N LEU A 126 -22.34 -6.01 -6.74
CA LEU A 126 -21.47 -6.98 -6.10
C LEU A 126 -21.71 -7.02 -4.58
N ALA A 127 -21.74 -5.86 -3.92
CA ALA A 127 -22.01 -5.77 -2.49
C ALA A 127 -23.37 -6.38 -2.13
N ARG A 128 -24.42 -6.12 -2.92
CA ARG A 128 -25.75 -6.72 -2.75
C ARG A 128 -25.74 -8.22 -2.94
N ALA A 129 -25.01 -8.73 -3.96
CA ALA A 129 -24.90 -10.17 -4.22
C ALA A 129 -24.27 -10.91 -3.03
N PHE A 130 -23.17 -10.38 -2.47
CA PHE A 130 -22.54 -10.97 -1.29
C PHE A 130 -23.45 -10.95 -0.05
N ARG A 131 -24.16 -9.84 0.22
CA ARG A 131 -25.11 -9.76 1.33
C ARG A 131 -26.30 -10.70 1.14
N ALA A 132 -26.85 -10.79 -0.08
CA ALA A 132 -27.94 -11.71 -0.38
C ALA A 132 -27.54 -13.18 -0.14
N ALA A 133 -26.32 -13.56 -0.53
CA ALA A 133 -25.78 -14.89 -0.25
C ALA A 133 -25.61 -15.13 1.26
N ALA A 134 -25.02 -14.15 1.97
CA ALA A 134 -24.84 -14.21 3.41
C ALA A 134 -26.17 -14.37 4.18
N ALA A 135 -27.24 -13.70 3.74
CA ALA A 135 -28.58 -13.77 4.35
C ALA A 135 -29.25 -15.15 4.15
N GLN A 136 -28.87 -15.91 3.12
CA GLN A 136 -29.40 -17.26 2.85
C GLN A 136 -28.76 -18.35 3.70
N ARG A 137 -27.67 -18.06 4.40
CA ARG A 137 -26.99 -19.03 5.26
C ARG A 137 -27.91 -19.57 6.34
N PRO A 138 -27.83 -20.87 6.68
CA PRO A 138 -28.47 -21.37 7.87
C PRO A 138 -27.77 -20.84 9.12
N GLY A 139 -28.36 -21.06 10.30
CA GLY A 139 -27.74 -20.75 11.59
C GLY A 139 -27.99 -19.35 12.10
N ALA A 140 -26.99 -18.72 12.70
CA ALA A 140 -27.10 -17.45 13.42
C ALA A 140 -27.30 -16.22 12.54
N LYS A 141 -27.14 -16.35 11.23
CA LYS A 141 -27.35 -15.27 10.20
C LYS A 141 -26.61 -13.98 10.52
N VAL A 142 -25.35 -14.07 10.92
CA VAL A 142 -24.52 -12.91 11.16
C VAL A 142 -24.28 -12.16 9.85
N PRO A 143 -24.56 -10.84 9.77
CA PRO A 143 -24.33 -10.09 8.54
C PRO A 143 -22.86 -10.00 8.18
N LEU A 144 -22.58 -9.87 6.88
CA LEU A 144 -21.24 -9.64 6.35
C LEU A 144 -20.83 -8.18 6.61
N ILE A 145 -19.55 -7.94 6.91
CA ILE A 145 -18.95 -6.60 6.84
C ILE A 145 -18.04 -6.52 5.62
N TYR A 146 -18.19 -5.45 4.83
CA TYR A 146 -17.42 -5.24 3.61
C TYR A 146 -16.43 -4.09 3.78
N GLY A 147 -15.12 -4.39 3.73
CA GLY A 147 -14.02 -3.44 3.88
C GLY A 147 -13.43 -2.99 2.55
N ILE A 148 -12.88 -1.76 2.51
CA ILE A 148 -12.20 -1.21 1.34
C ILE A 148 -11.09 -0.22 1.76
N ASP A 149 -10.05 -0.07 0.92
CA ASP A 149 -9.02 0.93 1.10
C ASP A 149 -9.45 2.29 0.52
N ALA A 150 -10.10 3.13 1.33
CA ALA A 150 -10.39 4.52 0.98
C ALA A 150 -9.34 5.44 1.65
N VAL A 151 -8.13 5.47 1.07
CA VAL A 151 -6.94 6.09 1.67
C VAL A 151 -6.98 7.62 1.58
N HIS A 152 -7.49 8.18 0.47
CA HIS A 152 -7.61 9.62 0.25
C HIS A 152 -8.90 9.97 -0.51
N GLY A 153 -10.02 9.67 0.09
CA GLY A 153 -11.35 9.63 -0.51
C GLY A 153 -11.70 8.22 -0.93
N HIS A 154 -12.79 8.02 -1.66
CA HIS A 154 -13.16 6.70 -2.18
C HIS A 154 -12.38 6.36 -3.45
N ASN A 155 -11.07 6.28 -3.32
CA ASN A 155 -10.09 6.24 -4.41
C ASN A 155 -10.17 5.01 -5.34
N ASN A 156 -11.01 4.01 -5.06
CA ASN A 156 -11.16 2.81 -5.90
C ASN A 156 -12.27 2.93 -6.95
N ILE A 157 -13.04 4.01 -6.96
CA ILE A 157 -14.25 4.13 -7.76
C ILE A 157 -14.12 5.25 -8.79
N VAL A 158 -14.35 4.93 -10.05
CA VAL A 158 -14.45 5.92 -11.13
C VAL A 158 -15.54 6.94 -10.80
N GLY A 159 -15.17 8.21 -10.84
CA GLY A 159 -16.08 9.33 -10.57
C GLY A 159 -16.16 9.77 -9.11
N ALA A 160 -15.54 9.07 -8.17
CA ALA A 160 -15.44 9.52 -6.78
C ALA A 160 -14.52 10.74 -6.63
N THR A 161 -14.66 11.46 -5.51
CA THR A 161 -13.77 12.56 -5.15
C THR A 161 -12.48 12.00 -4.57
N ILE A 162 -11.35 12.28 -5.21
CA ILE A 162 -10.03 11.93 -4.71
C ILE A 162 -9.39 13.17 -4.10
N PHE A 163 -9.20 13.15 -2.77
CA PHE A 163 -8.60 14.23 -2.01
C PHE A 163 -7.07 14.24 -2.12
N PRO A 164 -6.41 15.36 -1.78
CA PRO A 164 -4.95 15.34 -1.62
C PRO A 164 -4.53 14.23 -0.67
N HIS A 165 -3.39 13.58 -0.96
CA HIS A 165 -2.80 12.63 -0.02
C HIS A 165 -2.42 13.29 1.32
N ASN A 166 -2.27 12.46 2.35
CA ASN A 166 -2.06 12.91 3.72
C ASN A 166 -0.86 13.85 3.88
N ILE A 167 0.22 13.67 3.12
CA ILE A 167 1.37 14.59 3.12
C ILE A 167 0.94 16.04 2.83
N GLY A 168 0.07 16.23 1.84
CA GLY A 168 -0.51 17.54 1.51
C GLY A 168 -1.50 18.02 2.58
N LEU A 169 -2.34 17.12 3.09
CA LEU A 169 -3.27 17.45 4.17
C LEU A 169 -2.53 17.84 5.46
N GLY A 170 -1.38 17.22 5.72
CA GLY A 170 -0.49 17.61 6.82
C GLY A 170 0.05 19.03 6.68
N ALA A 171 0.34 19.48 5.45
CA ALA A 171 0.75 20.84 5.18
C ALA A 171 -0.37 21.88 5.43
N ALA A 172 -1.63 21.48 5.29
CA ALA A 172 -2.80 22.35 5.50
C ALA A 172 -3.03 22.75 6.96
N ARG A 173 -2.60 21.95 7.94
CA ARG A 173 -2.72 22.23 9.39
C ARG A 173 -4.15 22.52 9.85
N ASP A 174 -5.15 21.81 9.32
CA ASP A 174 -6.58 22.09 9.56
C ASP A 174 -7.35 20.82 9.97
N PRO A 175 -7.51 20.54 11.28
CA PRO A 175 -8.24 19.38 11.77
C PRO A 175 -9.75 19.37 11.39
N ASP A 176 -10.39 20.54 11.22
CA ASP A 176 -11.80 20.59 10.78
C ASP A 176 -11.93 20.17 9.31
N LEU A 177 -10.99 20.60 8.46
CA LEU A 177 -10.91 20.13 7.08
C LEU A 177 -10.81 18.59 7.05
N ILE A 178 -9.97 18.00 7.90
CA ILE A 178 -9.80 16.54 7.98
C ILE A 178 -11.11 15.85 8.38
N ARG A 179 -11.84 16.39 9.34
CA ARG A 179 -13.15 15.85 9.74
C ARG A 179 -14.14 15.87 8.58
N ARG A 180 -14.23 16.97 7.85
CA ARG A 180 -15.14 17.12 6.67
C ARG A 180 -14.73 16.18 5.53
N ILE A 181 -13.43 15.96 5.31
CA ILE A 181 -12.92 14.97 4.34
C ILE A 181 -13.34 13.56 4.77
N GLY A 182 -13.25 13.24 6.06
CA GLY A 182 -13.72 11.96 6.59
C GLY A 182 -15.22 11.75 6.36
N GLU A 183 -16.05 12.75 6.58
CA GLU A 183 -17.51 12.71 6.32
C GLU A 183 -17.81 12.47 4.83
N ALA A 184 -17.15 13.20 3.94
CA ALA A 184 -17.32 13.03 2.49
C ALA A 184 -16.87 11.64 2.02
N THR A 185 -15.72 11.16 2.51
CA THR A 185 -15.20 9.83 2.22
C THR A 185 -16.17 8.74 2.67
N ALA A 186 -16.67 8.85 3.91
CA ALA A 186 -17.63 7.90 4.46
C ALA A 186 -18.91 7.79 3.63
N LEU A 187 -19.46 8.94 3.23
CA LEU A 187 -20.67 8.97 2.40
C LEU A 187 -20.42 8.32 1.02
N GLU A 188 -19.31 8.68 0.35
CA GLU A 188 -18.99 8.09 -0.96
C GLU A 188 -18.72 6.57 -0.88
N VAL A 189 -18.12 6.09 0.21
CA VAL A 189 -17.96 4.64 0.47
C VAL A 189 -19.32 3.97 0.74
N ALA A 190 -20.16 4.56 1.60
CA ALA A 190 -21.44 3.98 1.96
C ALA A 190 -22.41 3.85 0.76
N VAL A 191 -22.39 4.81 -0.18
CA VAL A 191 -23.28 4.76 -1.35
C VAL A 191 -22.93 3.62 -2.32
N THR A 192 -21.68 3.12 -2.30
CA THR A 192 -21.22 1.97 -3.09
C THR A 192 -21.44 0.63 -2.41
N GLY A 193 -21.91 0.63 -1.15
CA GLY A 193 -22.29 -0.56 -0.41
C GLY A 193 -21.21 -1.16 0.47
N ALA A 194 -20.04 -0.50 0.62
CA ALA A 194 -19.05 -0.87 1.61
C ALA A 194 -19.42 -0.30 3.00
N ASP A 195 -19.01 -0.99 4.05
CA ASP A 195 -19.38 -0.73 5.44
C ASP A 195 -18.22 -0.21 6.28
N TRP A 196 -17.01 -0.35 5.78
CA TRP A 196 -15.77 -0.22 6.55
C TRP A 196 -14.64 0.25 5.64
N THR A 197 -13.85 1.22 6.10
CA THR A 197 -12.62 1.63 5.42
C THR A 197 -11.39 1.38 6.28
N PHE A 198 -10.28 1.05 5.64
CA PHE A 198 -8.97 0.88 6.29
C PHE A 198 -8.26 2.25 6.41
N GLY A 199 -8.84 3.11 7.22
CA GLY A 199 -8.37 4.45 7.58
C GLY A 199 -8.94 4.91 8.93
N PRO A 200 -8.30 5.89 9.61
CA PRO A 200 -7.17 6.70 9.20
C PRO A 200 -5.82 5.97 9.22
N THR A 201 -4.92 6.34 8.29
CA THR A 201 -3.50 6.03 8.40
C THR A 201 -2.86 6.99 9.40
N LEU A 202 -2.21 6.46 10.43
CA LEU A 202 -1.61 7.24 11.53
C LEU A 202 -0.08 7.12 11.56
N ALA A 203 0.52 6.66 10.47
CA ALA A 203 1.96 6.59 10.32
C ALA A 203 2.63 7.95 10.53
N VAL A 204 3.77 7.96 11.19
CA VAL A 204 4.68 9.11 11.31
C VAL A 204 5.98 8.76 10.58
N PRO A 205 6.10 9.10 9.30
CA PRO A 205 7.29 8.79 8.51
C PRO A 205 8.51 9.52 9.07
N ARG A 206 9.59 8.77 9.29
CA ARG A 206 10.86 9.31 9.80
C ARG A 206 11.99 9.20 8.78
N ASP A 207 11.72 8.58 7.65
CA ASP A 207 12.63 8.45 6.51
C ASP A 207 11.83 8.62 5.22
N ASP A 208 12.05 9.71 4.51
CA ASP A 208 11.30 10.06 3.29
C ASP A 208 11.59 9.09 2.12
N ARG A 209 12.60 8.21 2.25
CA ARG A 209 12.86 7.14 1.28
C ARG A 209 11.81 6.04 1.31
N TRP A 210 11.00 5.97 2.36
CA TRP A 210 9.89 5.03 2.47
C TRP A 210 8.80 5.30 1.43
N GLY A 211 8.36 4.25 0.70
CA GLY A 211 7.38 4.33 -0.38
C GLY A 211 5.97 4.75 0.05
N ARG A 212 5.68 4.72 1.37
CA ARG A 212 4.40 5.15 1.94
C ARG A 212 4.49 6.49 2.69
N ALA A 213 5.57 7.25 2.50
CA ALA A 213 5.76 8.52 3.21
C ALA A 213 4.54 9.46 3.05
N TYR A 214 3.95 9.52 1.85
CA TYR A 214 2.77 10.36 1.57
C TYR A 214 1.49 9.92 2.28
N GLU A 215 1.42 8.69 2.78
CA GLU A 215 0.27 8.22 3.57
C GLU A 215 0.31 8.76 5.01
N GLY A 216 1.47 9.23 5.48
CA GLY A 216 1.62 9.95 6.74
C GLY A 216 1.34 11.44 6.59
N TYR A 217 0.77 12.05 7.63
CA TYR A 217 0.45 13.48 7.61
C TYR A 217 1.70 14.37 7.76
N ALA A 218 2.68 13.98 8.56
CA ALA A 218 3.88 14.75 8.81
C ALA A 218 4.99 13.91 9.47
N GLU A 219 6.23 14.40 9.39
CA GLU A 219 7.36 13.87 10.16
C GLU A 219 7.23 14.12 11.67
N ASN A 220 6.44 15.15 12.06
CA ASN A 220 6.17 15.47 13.46
C ASN A 220 4.90 14.78 13.93
N PRO A 221 4.95 13.98 15.01
CA PRO A 221 3.82 13.24 15.55
C PRO A 221 2.62 14.11 15.97
N GLU A 222 2.82 15.38 16.31
CA GLU A 222 1.74 16.29 16.71
C GLU A 222 0.63 16.44 15.67
N VAL A 223 0.96 16.33 14.38
CA VAL A 223 -0.03 16.44 13.30
C VAL A 223 -0.93 15.21 13.27
N ALA A 224 -0.36 14.01 13.28
CA ALA A 224 -1.13 12.77 13.37
C ALA A 224 -2.00 12.76 14.63
N GLN A 225 -1.47 13.24 15.75
CA GLN A 225 -2.19 13.38 17.01
C GLN A 225 -3.40 14.31 16.90
N SER A 226 -3.25 15.46 16.23
CA SER A 226 -4.33 16.44 16.05
C SER A 226 -5.40 15.98 15.05
N TYR A 227 -5.07 15.06 14.13
CA TYR A 227 -5.93 14.63 13.03
C TYR A 227 -6.68 13.33 13.29
N ALA A 228 -6.13 12.45 14.14
CA ALA A 228 -6.67 11.10 14.36
C ALA A 228 -8.11 11.11 14.86
N GLY A 229 -8.42 11.91 15.88
CA GLY A 229 -9.79 12.06 16.38
C GLY A 229 -10.74 12.67 15.35
N PRO A 230 -10.44 13.82 14.75
CA PRO A 230 -11.24 14.41 13.68
C PRO A 230 -11.53 13.48 12.51
N MET A 231 -10.53 12.76 11.99
CA MET A 231 -10.76 11.79 10.89
C MET A 231 -11.65 10.62 11.33
N THR A 232 -11.41 10.06 12.52
CA THR A 232 -12.26 9.01 13.10
C THR A 232 -13.71 9.47 13.21
N LEU A 233 -13.95 10.66 13.74
CA LEU A 233 -15.30 11.23 13.86
C LEU A 233 -15.91 11.57 12.50
N GLY A 234 -15.11 11.99 11.53
CA GLY A 234 -15.57 12.21 10.16
C GLY A 234 -16.07 10.92 9.51
N LEU A 235 -15.30 9.84 9.62
CA LEU A 235 -15.66 8.54 9.06
C LEU A 235 -16.87 7.90 9.74
N GLN A 236 -16.91 7.91 11.08
CA GLN A 236 -17.86 7.13 11.87
C GLN A 236 -18.96 7.96 12.52
N GLY A 237 -18.75 9.26 12.72
CA GLY A 237 -19.51 10.01 13.71
C GLY A 237 -19.17 9.58 15.14
N ALA A 238 -19.84 10.18 16.13
CA ALA A 238 -19.72 9.79 17.52
C ALA A 238 -20.52 8.50 17.80
N LEU A 239 -19.91 7.56 18.53
CA LEU A 239 -20.62 6.35 18.95
C LEU A 239 -21.76 6.66 19.92
N SER A 240 -22.87 5.94 19.80
CA SER A 240 -24.02 5.99 20.67
C SER A 240 -24.32 4.64 21.31
N ALA A 241 -24.87 4.66 22.53
CA ALA A 241 -25.41 3.46 23.16
C ALA A 241 -26.78 3.05 22.58
N ASP A 242 -27.54 4.04 22.09
CA ASP A 242 -28.98 3.86 21.78
C ASP A 242 -29.23 3.57 20.29
N HIS A 243 -28.28 3.88 19.41
CA HIS A 243 -28.42 3.69 17.96
C HIS A 243 -27.05 3.40 17.30
N PRO A 244 -27.04 2.70 16.15
CA PRO A 244 -25.85 2.49 15.35
C PRO A 244 -25.34 3.78 14.73
N LEU A 245 -24.22 3.72 13.99
CA LEU A 245 -23.71 4.85 13.21
C LEU A 245 -24.83 5.46 12.35
N ALA A 246 -24.82 6.78 12.24
CA ALA A 246 -25.77 7.49 11.41
C ALA A 246 -25.59 7.13 9.92
N ALA A 247 -26.66 7.29 9.14
CA ALA A 247 -26.63 7.05 7.71
C ALA A 247 -25.52 7.87 7.02
N GLY A 248 -24.75 7.24 6.13
CA GLY A 248 -23.63 7.86 5.45
C GLY A 248 -22.30 7.79 6.21
N HIS A 249 -22.29 7.29 7.44
CA HIS A 249 -21.06 6.94 8.17
C HIS A 249 -20.74 5.45 8.03
N ILE A 250 -19.45 5.12 8.18
CA ILE A 250 -18.91 3.76 8.06
C ILE A 250 -17.93 3.47 9.19
N ALA A 251 -17.57 2.20 9.39
CA ALA A 251 -16.50 1.86 10.32
C ALA A 251 -15.14 2.34 9.81
N GLY A 252 -14.28 2.80 10.71
CA GLY A 252 -12.87 3.11 10.44
C GLY A 252 -11.93 2.05 11.00
N SER A 253 -10.70 2.01 10.47
CA SER A 253 -9.60 1.20 10.97
C SER A 253 -8.34 2.03 11.08
N ALA A 254 -7.92 2.38 12.29
CA ALA A 254 -6.65 3.09 12.47
C ALA A 254 -5.48 2.17 12.09
N LYS A 255 -4.54 2.64 11.23
CA LYS A 255 -3.47 1.82 10.67
C LYS A 255 -2.16 2.59 10.52
N HIS A 256 -1.01 1.91 10.44
CA HIS A 256 -0.79 0.49 10.75
C HIS A 256 -0.16 0.40 12.13
N PHE A 257 -0.78 -0.32 13.04
CA PHE A 257 -0.33 -0.42 14.43
C PHE A 257 0.76 -1.47 14.56
N LEU A 258 2.07 -1.12 14.69
CA LEU A 258 2.60 0.16 15.11
C LEU A 258 3.95 0.39 14.38
N ALA A 259 4.37 1.67 14.26
CA ALA A 259 5.72 2.07 13.83
C ALA A 259 6.12 1.72 12.38
N ASP A 260 5.16 1.58 11.47
CA ASP A 260 5.40 1.39 10.05
C ASP A 260 6.22 2.54 9.40
N GLY A 261 5.96 3.80 9.77
CA GLY A 261 6.72 4.96 9.31
C GLY A 261 8.11 5.14 9.95
N GLY A 262 8.52 4.23 10.86
CA GLY A 262 9.80 4.29 11.57
C GLY A 262 10.80 3.22 11.16
N THR A 263 10.55 2.47 10.10
CA THR A 263 11.42 1.37 9.68
C THR A 263 12.80 1.85 9.23
N THR A 264 13.82 1.11 9.59
CA THR A 264 15.21 1.46 9.32
C THR A 264 15.48 1.54 7.82
N GLY A 265 16.03 2.68 7.38
CA GLY A 265 16.37 2.94 5.98
C GLY A 265 15.15 3.15 5.08
N GLY A 266 13.97 3.48 5.64
CA GLY A 266 12.76 3.72 4.87
C GLY A 266 12.30 2.49 4.09
N LYS A 267 12.44 1.28 4.66
CA LYS A 267 12.03 0.04 4.00
C LYS A 267 10.62 -0.34 4.42
N ASP A 268 9.73 -0.43 3.43
CA ASP A 268 8.37 -0.87 3.67
C ASP A 268 8.33 -2.30 4.22
N GLN A 269 7.42 -2.56 5.18
CA GLN A 269 7.33 -3.83 5.93
C GLN A 269 8.63 -4.20 6.69
N GLY A 270 9.57 -3.26 6.84
CA GLY A 270 10.87 -3.44 7.45
C GLY A 270 10.85 -3.54 8.98
N ASP A 271 12.03 -3.36 9.59
CA ASP A 271 12.21 -3.42 11.04
C ASP A 271 12.37 -2.02 11.64
N TYR A 272 11.59 -1.71 12.65
CA TYR A 272 11.82 -0.58 13.52
C TYR A 272 12.85 -0.95 14.58
N ALA A 273 14.10 -0.53 14.38
CA ALA A 273 15.22 -0.76 15.30
C ALA A 273 15.33 0.40 16.29
N GLY A 274 14.36 0.53 17.20
CA GLY A 274 14.30 1.65 18.15
C GLY A 274 13.88 1.25 19.55
N SER A 275 13.99 2.20 20.49
CA SER A 275 13.55 1.98 21.88
C SER A 275 12.03 2.07 22.00
N GLU A 276 11.48 1.44 23.03
CA GLU A 276 10.05 1.52 23.37
C GLU A 276 9.62 2.97 23.63
N GLN A 277 10.46 3.76 24.34
CA GLN A 277 10.17 5.16 24.62
C GLN A 277 10.08 6.01 23.34
N GLU A 278 10.94 5.76 22.35
CA GLU A 278 10.90 6.45 21.07
C GLU A 278 9.65 6.05 20.27
N MET A 279 9.33 4.76 20.27
CA MET A 279 8.13 4.23 19.64
C MET A 279 6.86 4.87 20.23
N ILE A 280 6.77 4.97 21.56
CA ILE A 280 5.66 5.63 22.26
C ILE A 280 5.60 7.12 21.88
N ARG A 281 6.74 7.82 21.95
CA ARG A 281 6.78 9.27 21.71
C ARG A 281 6.40 9.62 20.27
N THR A 282 6.85 8.84 19.30
CA THR A 282 6.71 9.16 17.88
C THR A 282 5.58 8.40 17.20
N HIS A 283 5.58 7.09 17.32
CA HIS A 283 4.74 6.24 16.47
C HIS A 283 3.40 5.84 17.11
N LEU A 284 3.27 5.94 18.44
CA LEU A 284 1.97 5.77 19.09
C LEU A 284 1.05 6.97 18.86
N SER A 285 1.62 8.10 18.43
CA SER A 285 0.90 9.35 18.22
C SER A 285 -0.32 9.17 17.31
N GLY A 286 -1.45 9.69 17.73
CA GLY A 286 -2.74 9.54 17.04
C GLY A 286 -3.57 8.35 17.50
N TYR A 287 -2.99 7.23 17.92
CA TYR A 287 -3.78 6.07 18.35
C TYR A 287 -4.61 6.31 19.61
N PRO A 288 -4.11 6.95 20.69
CA PRO A 288 -4.93 7.31 21.83
C PRO A 288 -6.13 8.17 21.42
N GLN A 289 -5.93 9.17 20.55
CA GLN A 289 -7.00 10.07 20.09
C GLN A 289 -8.03 9.36 19.21
N ALA A 290 -7.60 8.41 18.36
CA ALA A 290 -8.51 7.58 17.57
C ALA A 290 -9.32 6.62 18.46
N ILE A 291 -8.71 6.04 19.49
CA ILE A 291 -9.38 5.16 20.47
C ILE A 291 -10.39 5.96 21.29
N ASP A 292 -10.01 7.12 21.82
CA ASP A 292 -10.91 8.01 22.58
C ASP A 292 -12.08 8.52 21.72
N ALA A 293 -11.84 8.73 20.40
CA ALA A 293 -12.90 9.07 19.44
C ALA A 293 -13.78 7.87 19.06
N GLY A 294 -13.42 6.65 19.47
CA GLY A 294 -14.22 5.45 19.30
C GLY A 294 -13.95 4.68 18.01
N VAL A 295 -12.72 4.69 17.49
CA VAL A 295 -12.37 3.90 16.31
C VAL A 295 -12.77 2.43 16.49
N LEU A 296 -13.43 1.86 15.48
CA LEU A 296 -14.08 0.54 15.58
C LEU A 296 -13.13 -0.63 15.33
N SER A 297 -12.05 -0.41 14.58
CA SER A 297 -11.02 -1.42 14.38
C SER A 297 -9.64 -0.79 14.31
N ILE A 298 -8.62 -1.63 14.51
CA ILE A 298 -7.21 -1.28 14.34
C ILE A 298 -6.58 -2.36 13.46
N MET A 299 -5.76 -1.94 12.47
CA MET A 299 -5.00 -2.87 11.64
C MET A 299 -3.57 -2.98 12.16
N ALA A 300 -3.11 -4.21 12.43
CA ALA A 300 -1.75 -4.48 12.88
C ALA A 300 -0.76 -4.28 11.72
N SER A 301 0.41 -3.70 12.01
CA SER A 301 1.42 -3.41 10.99
C SER A 301 2.13 -4.67 10.48
N PHE A 302 2.55 -4.63 9.22
CA PHE A 302 3.53 -5.56 8.64
C PHE A 302 4.93 -5.44 9.24
N SER A 303 5.30 -4.26 9.76
CA SER A 303 6.65 -4.00 10.26
C SER A 303 6.98 -4.85 11.48
N SER A 304 8.27 -4.91 11.79
CA SER A 304 8.78 -5.53 13.01
C SER A 304 9.24 -4.47 14.00
N TRP A 305 9.33 -4.84 15.27
CA TRP A 305 10.05 -4.10 16.29
C TRP A 305 11.20 -4.97 16.81
N ASN A 306 12.45 -4.51 16.59
CA ASN A 306 13.65 -5.24 16.99
C ASN A 306 13.60 -6.73 16.57
N GLY A 307 13.22 -6.98 15.31
CA GLY A 307 13.14 -8.30 14.68
C GLY A 307 11.86 -9.09 14.94
N VAL A 308 10.92 -8.60 15.77
CA VAL A 308 9.65 -9.28 16.04
C VAL A 308 8.51 -8.59 15.30
N LYS A 309 7.86 -9.31 14.38
CA LYS A 309 6.69 -8.82 13.61
C LYS A 309 5.54 -8.46 14.55
N HIS A 310 4.91 -7.29 14.34
CA HIS A 310 3.81 -6.82 15.19
C HIS A 310 2.63 -7.77 15.22
N SER A 311 2.29 -8.43 14.11
CA SER A 311 1.20 -9.40 14.04
C SER A 311 1.38 -10.62 14.99
N GLY A 312 2.61 -10.86 15.48
CA GLY A 312 2.92 -11.92 16.45
C GLY A 312 3.37 -11.40 17.82
N ASN A 313 3.33 -10.09 18.05
CA ASN A 313 3.77 -9.49 19.31
C ASN A 313 2.59 -9.31 20.28
N GLU A 314 2.39 -10.31 21.13
CA GLU A 314 1.33 -10.33 22.15
C GLU A 314 1.42 -9.12 23.09
N THR A 315 2.64 -8.69 23.46
CA THR A 315 2.82 -7.59 24.40
C THR A 315 2.32 -6.25 23.85
N ILE A 316 2.36 -6.07 22.53
CA ILE A 316 1.81 -4.90 21.83
C ILE A 316 0.30 -5.06 21.61
N LEU A 317 -0.14 -6.18 21.01
CA LEU A 317 -1.52 -6.36 20.57
C LEU A 317 -2.49 -6.65 21.71
N THR A 318 -2.00 -7.28 22.80
CA THR A 318 -2.83 -7.65 23.95
C THR A 318 -2.48 -6.81 25.16
N ASP A 319 -1.25 -6.90 25.69
CA ASP A 319 -0.92 -6.28 26.96
C ASP A 319 -1.02 -4.75 26.93
N VAL A 320 -0.60 -4.10 25.83
CA VAL A 320 -0.65 -2.66 25.65
C VAL A 320 -1.99 -2.20 25.10
N LEU A 321 -2.38 -2.76 23.94
CA LEU A 321 -3.58 -2.26 23.24
C LEU A 321 -4.87 -2.48 24.02
N ARG A 322 -4.98 -3.63 24.72
CA ARG A 322 -6.16 -3.94 25.55
C ARG A 322 -6.03 -3.43 26.99
N GLY A 323 -4.79 -3.26 27.47
CA GLY A 323 -4.49 -2.76 28.81
C GLY A 323 -4.57 -1.24 28.89
N PRO A 324 -3.42 -0.50 28.91
CA PRO A 324 -3.44 0.95 29.10
C PRO A 324 -4.18 1.72 28.00
N LEU A 325 -4.18 1.23 26.74
CA LEU A 325 -4.89 1.91 25.65
C LEU A 325 -6.39 1.59 25.60
N GLY A 326 -6.88 0.61 26.37
CA GLY A 326 -8.31 0.35 26.57
C GLY A 326 -9.13 0.21 25.27
N PHE A 327 -8.55 -0.40 24.23
CA PHE A 327 -9.24 -0.55 22.95
C PHE A 327 -10.21 -1.72 22.96
N ASP A 328 -11.48 -1.47 22.72
CA ASP A 328 -12.59 -2.42 22.78
C ASP A 328 -13.09 -2.92 21.42
N GLY A 329 -12.58 -2.36 20.30
CA GLY A 329 -12.85 -2.83 18.96
C GLY A 329 -12.07 -4.10 18.59
N PHE A 330 -12.12 -4.55 17.34
CA PHE A 330 -11.34 -5.71 16.90
C PHE A 330 -10.03 -5.31 16.20
N VAL A 331 -9.05 -6.20 16.24
CA VAL A 331 -7.78 -6.07 15.51
C VAL A 331 -7.84 -6.94 14.25
N VAL A 332 -7.62 -6.34 13.10
CA VAL A 332 -7.45 -7.06 11.83
C VAL A 332 -5.96 -7.13 11.48
N SER A 333 -5.49 -8.23 10.90
CA SER A 333 -4.16 -8.29 10.31
C SER A 333 -4.12 -7.48 9.01
N ASP A 334 -2.93 -7.13 8.55
CA ASP A 334 -2.72 -6.67 7.19
C ASP A 334 -2.72 -7.86 6.21
N TRP A 335 -2.63 -7.61 4.90
CA TRP A 335 -2.72 -8.53 3.77
C TRP A 335 -1.76 -9.73 3.90
N ASN A 336 -2.25 -10.91 4.26
CA ASN A 336 -1.44 -12.10 4.54
C ASN A 336 -0.31 -11.89 5.58
N ALA A 337 -0.37 -10.85 6.42
CA ALA A 337 0.71 -10.52 7.37
C ALA A 337 1.00 -11.64 8.37
N HIS A 338 -0.02 -12.43 8.72
CA HIS A 338 0.13 -13.59 9.59
C HIS A 338 1.07 -14.67 9.01
N GLY A 339 1.13 -14.79 7.67
CA GLY A 339 2.01 -15.71 6.98
C GLY A 339 3.50 -15.37 7.09
N GLN A 340 3.84 -14.13 7.49
CA GLN A 340 5.23 -13.70 7.68
C GLN A 340 5.82 -14.07 9.05
N LEU A 341 5.03 -14.67 9.93
CA LEU A 341 5.51 -15.08 11.26
C LEU A 341 6.27 -16.41 11.20
N PRO A 342 7.29 -16.60 12.09
CA PRO A 342 8.01 -17.85 12.16
C PRO A 342 7.06 -19.03 12.44
N GLY A 343 7.14 -20.08 11.61
CA GLY A 343 6.31 -21.27 11.73
C GLY A 343 4.87 -21.13 11.24
N CYS A 344 4.50 -19.97 10.68
CA CYS A 344 3.22 -19.72 10.05
C CYS A 344 3.29 -19.80 8.52
N SER A 345 2.14 -19.84 7.90
CA SER A 345 1.92 -19.64 6.47
C SER A 345 0.63 -18.84 6.26
N ASN A 346 0.37 -18.38 5.04
CA ASN A 346 -0.91 -17.74 4.70
C ASN A 346 -2.12 -18.63 5.00
N GLU A 347 -1.90 -19.94 5.05
CA GLU A 347 -2.95 -20.94 5.26
C GLU A 347 -3.12 -21.37 6.72
N SER A 348 -2.18 -21.01 7.62
CA SER A 348 -2.20 -21.50 9.00
C SER A 348 -1.34 -20.67 9.94
N CYS A 349 -1.94 -20.05 10.98
CA CYS A 349 -1.20 -19.28 11.96
C CYS A 349 -1.93 -19.09 13.29
N ALA A 350 -1.89 -20.06 14.20
CA ALA A 350 -2.40 -19.92 15.57
C ALA A 350 -1.65 -18.83 16.36
N LEU A 351 -0.36 -18.64 16.07
CA LEU A 351 0.49 -17.66 16.76
C LEU A 351 -0.06 -16.23 16.67
N ALA A 352 -0.40 -15.77 15.46
CA ALA A 352 -0.97 -14.43 15.27
C ALA A 352 -2.31 -14.27 15.99
N PHE A 353 -3.16 -15.30 15.93
CA PHE A 353 -4.46 -15.28 16.58
C PHE A 353 -4.31 -15.17 18.10
N ASN A 354 -3.43 -15.99 18.68
CA ASN A 354 -3.16 -16.00 20.12
C ASN A 354 -2.47 -14.71 20.59
N ALA A 355 -1.66 -14.06 19.71
CA ALA A 355 -1.03 -12.78 20.02
C ALA A 355 -2.01 -11.60 20.11
N GLY A 356 -3.22 -11.71 19.53
CA GLY A 356 -4.24 -10.66 19.64
C GLY A 356 -4.93 -10.26 18.34
N ILE A 357 -4.57 -10.87 17.21
CA ILE A 357 -5.31 -10.68 15.94
C ILE A 357 -6.71 -11.30 16.09
N ASP A 358 -7.75 -10.52 15.87
CA ASP A 358 -9.15 -10.97 15.94
C ASP A 358 -9.70 -11.41 14.58
N MET A 359 -9.20 -10.81 13.49
CA MET A 359 -9.60 -11.13 12.13
C MET A 359 -8.37 -11.22 11.22
N PHE A 360 -8.24 -12.33 10.51
CA PHE A 360 -7.23 -12.47 9.46
C PHE A 360 -7.70 -11.82 8.16
N MET A 361 -6.90 -10.93 7.61
CA MET A 361 -7.00 -10.52 6.21
C MET A 361 -6.25 -11.57 5.39
N ALA A 362 -7.01 -12.52 4.82
CA ALA A 362 -6.52 -13.67 4.08
C ALA A 362 -7.10 -13.66 2.66
N PRO A 363 -6.58 -12.78 1.79
CA PRO A 363 -7.24 -12.44 0.54
C PRO A 363 -7.49 -13.62 -0.39
N ASP A 364 -6.56 -14.54 -0.50
CA ASP A 364 -6.57 -15.67 -1.44
C ASP A 364 -6.50 -17.04 -0.75
N SER A 365 -5.93 -17.11 0.44
CA SER A 365 -5.71 -18.32 1.22
C SER A 365 -6.84 -18.64 2.22
N TRP A 366 -7.96 -17.95 2.18
CA TRP A 366 -9.02 -18.01 3.17
C TRP A 366 -9.66 -19.40 3.35
N LYS A 367 -9.76 -20.23 2.28
CA LYS A 367 -10.34 -21.60 2.39
C LYS A 367 -9.46 -22.52 3.25
N PRO A 368 -8.17 -22.72 2.93
CA PRO A 368 -7.29 -23.52 3.79
C PRO A 368 -7.09 -22.89 5.18
N LEU A 369 -7.03 -21.56 5.30
CA LEU A 369 -6.93 -20.88 6.59
C LEU A 369 -8.16 -21.13 7.46
N TYR A 370 -9.38 -21.12 6.90
CA TYR A 370 -10.60 -21.48 7.59
C TYR A 370 -10.52 -22.91 8.14
N ALA A 371 -10.11 -23.87 7.31
CA ALA A 371 -9.99 -25.27 7.71
C ALA A 371 -8.95 -25.48 8.81
N SER A 372 -7.78 -24.84 8.69
CA SER A 372 -6.70 -24.95 9.68
C SER A 372 -7.07 -24.28 11.00
N THR A 373 -7.66 -23.07 10.97
CA THR A 373 -8.13 -22.38 12.19
C THR A 373 -9.19 -23.20 12.92
N LEU A 374 -10.13 -23.81 12.18
CA LEU A 374 -11.13 -24.71 12.78
C LEU A 374 -10.47 -25.93 13.45
N ALA A 375 -9.46 -26.52 12.84
CA ALA A 375 -8.69 -27.63 13.42
C ALA A 375 -7.90 -27.17 14.65
N GLN A 376 -7.27 -26.00 14.62
CA GLN A 376 -6.49 -25.43 15.73
C GLN A 376 -7.37 -25.11 16.95
N VAL A 377 -8.61 -24.65 16.73
CA VAL A 377 -9.57 -24.48 17.83
C VAL A 377 -10.02 -25.84 18.39
N LYS A 378 -10.31 -26.81 17.52
CA LYS A 378 -10.71 -28.17 17.96
C LYS A 378 -9.60 -28.88 18.72
N SER A 379 -8.34 -28.66 18.39
CA SER A 379 -7.19 -29.22 19.12
C SER A 379 -6.86 -28.46 20.41
N GLY A 380 -7.37 -27.25 20.60
CA GLY A 380 -7.04 -26.35 21.70
C GLY A 380 -5.76 -25.53 21.50
N GLU A 381 -5.12 -25.58 20.34
CA GLU A 381 -3.98 -24.73 19.97
C GLU A 381 -4.41 -23.25 19.96
N ILE A 382 -5.62 -22.97 19.48
CA ILE A 382 -6.33 -21.72 19.73
C ILE A 382 -7.36 -21.99 20.82
N PRO A 383 -7.21 -21.41 22.02
CA PRO A 383 -8.18 -21.59 23.09
C PRO A 383 -9.58 -21.06 22.70
N MET A 384 -10.63 -21.80 23.06
CA MET A 384 -12.01 -21.38 22.79
C MET A 384 -12.33 -19.99 23.37
N VAL A 385 -11.79 -19.64 24.54
CA VAL A 385 -11.96 -18.31 25.14
C VAL A 385 -11.38 -17.23 24.25
N ARG A 386 -10.23 -17.47 23.60
CA ARG A 386 -9.61 -16.49 22.67
C ARG A 386 -10.45 -16.32 21.40
N LEU A 387 -11.01 -17.40 20.86
CA LEU A 387 -11.96 -17.32 19.73
C LEU A 387 -13.20 -16.52 20.13
N ASP A 388 -13.79 -16.82 21.28
CA ASP A 388 -14.98 -16.13 21.77
C ASP A 388 -14.75 -14.63 22.00
N GLU A 389 -13.56 -14.23 22.46
CA GLU A 389 -13.16 -12.82 22.57
C GLU A 389 -13.10 -12.13 21.22
N ALA A 390 -12.46 -12.75 20.21
CA ALA A 390 -12.36 -12.21 18.86
C ALA A 390 -13.76 -12.03 18.25
N VAL A 391 -14.58 -13.07 18.31
CA VAL A 391 -15.95 -13.03 17.78
C VAL A 391 -16.79 -11.96 18.49
N ARG A 392 -16.70 -11.83 19.79
CA ARG A 392 -17.41 -10.80 20.56
C ARG A 392 -17.08 -9.40 20.06
N ARG A 393 -15.79 -9.08 19.87
CA ARG A 393 -15.33 -7.77 19.37
C ARG A 393 -15.83 -7.49 17.95
N ILE A 394 -15.74 -8.48 17.07
CA ILE A 394 -16.24 -8.38 15.69
C ILE A 394 -17.75 -8.15 15.67
N LEU A 395 -18.51 -8.91 16.43
CA LEU A 395 -19.98 -8.77 16.51
C LEU A 395 -20.38 -7.42 17.10
N ARG A 396 -19.70 -6.94 18.13
CA ARG A 396 -19.89 -5.62 18.71
C ARG A 396 -19.77 -4.53 17.66
N VAL A 397 -18.71 -4.55 16.87
CA VAL A 397 -18.51 -3.59 15.77
C VAL A 397 -19.63 -3.72 14.74
N LYS A 398 -20.07 -4.91 14.37
CA LYS A 398 -21.19 -5.11 13.45
C LYS A 398 -22.52 -4.54 14.01
N VAL A 399 -22.73 -4.61 15.31
CA VAL A 399 -23.88 -3.94 15.96
C VAL A 399 -23.75 -2.43 15.85
N LYS A 400 -22.58 -1.89 16.20
CA LYS A 400 -22.33 -0.44 16.14
C LYS A 400 -22.44 0.13 14.73
N THR A 401 -21.97 -0.60 13.73
CA THR A 401 -22.12 -0.22 12.30
C THR A 401 -23.57 -0.38 11.78
N GLY A 402 -24.47 -0.98 12.55
CA GLY A 402 -25.88 -1.14 12.16
C GLY A 402 -26.15 -2.29 11.18
N LEU A 403 -25.21 -3.22 11.00
CA LEU A 403 -25.33 -4.28 9.97
C LEU A 403 -26.48 -5.25 10.24
N PHE A 404 -26.94 -5.37 11.48
CA PHE A 404 -28.11 -6.19 11.84
C PHE A 404 -29.46 -5.55 11.50
N ASN A 405 -29.46 -4.28 11.09
CA ASN A 405 -30.64 -3.55 10.69
C ASN A 405 -30.75 -3.53 9.19
N ASP A 406 -31.20 -4.31 8.43
CA ASP A 406 -31.28 -4.37 6.94
C ASP A 406 -31.46 -3.01 6.19
N SER A 407 -31.33 -1.89 6.89
CA SER A 407 -31.51 -0.53 6.36
C SER A 407 -30.17 0.05 5.89
N ARG A 408 -30.08 0.30 4.58
CA ARG A 408 -28.93 1.01 3.96
C ARG A 408 -29.47 2.22 3.17
N PRO A 409 -29.88 3.26 3.89
CA PRO A 409 -30.70 4.34 3.28
C PRO A 409 -29.94 5.16 2.23
N VAL A 410 -28.61 5.13 2.22
CA VAL A 410 -27.80 5.87 1.23
C VAL A 410 -27.24 5.00 0.09
N GLU A 411 -27.28 3.67 0.23
CA GLU A 411 -26.76 2.76 -0.79
C GLU A 411 -27.42 2.94 -2.15
N GLY A 412 -26.62 3.13 -3.18
CA GLY A 412 -27.10 3.39 -4.55
C GLY A 412 -27.41 4.84 -4.85
N HIS A 413 -27.22 5.75 -3.89
CA HIS A 413 -27.32 7.19 -4.14
C HIS A 413 -26.05 7.71 -4.83
N LEU A 414 -25.74 7.17 -6.03
CA LEU A 414 -24.47 7.39 -6.72
C LEU A 414 -24.25 8.84 -7.19
N ASN A 415 -25.23 9.72 -7.10
CA ASN A 415 -25.08 11.15 -7.31
C ASN A 415 -24.23 11.85 -6.21
N GLU A 416 -23.98 11.17 -5.09
CA GLU A 416 -23.06 11.67 -4.04
C GLU A 416 -21.58 11.47 -4.45
N LEU A 417 -21.28 10.50 -5.34
CA LEU A 417 -19.92 10.32 -5.85
C LEU A 417 -19.49 11.53 -6.67
N GLY A 418 -18.39 12.16 -6.28
CA GLY A 418 -17.89 13.35 -6.94
C GLY A 418 -18.86 14.51 -6.94
N SER A 419 -19.75 14.60 -5.94
CA SER A 419 -20.74 15.66 -5.83
C SER A 419 -20.08 17.03 -5.83
N PRO A 420 -20.78 18.09 -6.30
CA PRO A 420 -20.22 19.45 -6.29
C PRO A 420 -19.72 19.91 -4.92
N ALA A 421 -20.36 19.45 -3.84
CA ALA A 421 -19.96 19.77 -2.47
C ALA A 421 -18.63 19.09 -2.10
N HIS A 422 -18.46 17.82 -2.41
CA HIS A 422 -17.22 17.07 -2.16
C HIS A 422 -16.06 17.60 -3.00
N ARG A 423 -16.30 17.91 -4.27
CA ARG A 423 -15.31 18.52 -5.15
C ARG A 423 -14.88 19.92 -4.65
N ALA A 424 -15.83 20.74 -4.18
CA ALA A 424 -15.51 22.04 -3.59
C ALA A 424 -14.63 21.90 -2.34
N LEU A 425 -14.89 20.86 -1.52
CA LEU A 425 -14.09 20.52 -0.34
C LEU A 425 -12.69 20.06 -0.74
N ALA A 426 -12.57 19.19 -1.77
CA ALA A 426 -11.27 18.76 -2.29
C ALA A 426 -10.47 19.94 -2.87
N ARG A 427 -11.13 20.86 -3.62
CA ARG A 427 -10.50 22.08 -4.13
C ARG A 427 -10.03 23.00 -2.99
N GLU A 428 -10.78 23.11 -1.88
CA GLU A 428 -10.33 23.80 -0.66
C GLU A 428 -9.09 23.12 -0.07
N ALA A 429 -9.09 21.80 0.01
CA ALA A 429 -7.96 21.02 0.53
C ALA A 429 -6.70 21.23 -0.32
N VAL A 430 -6.81 21.23 -1.65
CA VAL A 430 -5.68 21.53 -2.54
C VAL A 430 -5.12 22.92 -2.25
N ARG A 431 -5.95 23.97 -2.21
CA ARG A 431 -5.47 25.33 -1.92
C ARG A 431 -4.70 25.43 -0.61
N LYS A 432 -5.18 24.75 0.43
CA LYS A 432 -4.57 24.79 1.77
C LYS A 432 -3.30 23.93 1.89
N SER A 433 -3.13 22.95 1.00
CA SER A 433 -1.97 22.04 1.02
C SER A 433 -0.74 22.59 0.28
N LEU A 434 -0.91 23.55 -0.65
CA LEU A 434 0.20 24.09 -1.44
C LEU A 434 1.21 24.83 -0.58
N VAL A 435 2.51 24.51 -0.77
CA VAL A 435 3.60 25.19 -0.05
C VAL A 435 4.48 25.93 -1.03
N LEU A 436 4.59 27.25 -0.85
CA LEU A 436 5.47 28.10 -1.64
C LEU A 436 6.89 28.08 -1.05
N LEU A 437 7.83 27.48 -1.78
CA LEU A 437 9.23 27.40 -1.36
C LEU A 437 10.07 28.59 -1.84
N LYS A 438 9.73 29.13 -3.03
CA LYS A 438 10.45 30.24 -3.68
C LYS A 438 9.50 31.11 -4.46
N ASN A 439 9.69 32.45 -4.46
CA ASN A 439 8.99 33.41 -5.32
C ASN A 439 9.85 34.65 -5.53
N GLU A 440 10.80 34.57 -6.45
CA GLU A 440 11.68 35.69 -6.80
C GLU A 440 11.08 36.54 -7.90
N GLY A 441 11.42 37.83 -7.90
CA GLY A 441 10.89 38.77 -8.88
C GLY A 441 9.37 38.98 -8.84
N SER A 442 8.70 38.46 -7.79
CA SER A 442 7.25 38.50 -7.65
C SER A 442 6.52 37.95 -8.90
N VAL A 443 7.02 36.83 -9.43
CA VAL A 443 6.40 36.17 -10.59
C VAL A 443 5.02 35.63 -10.26
N LEU A 444 4.78 35.24 -9.01
CA LEU A 444 3.46 34.90 -8.45
C LEU A 444 2.92 36.04 -7.59
N PRO A 445 1.59 36.29 -7.57
CA PRO A 445 0.59 35.64 -8.42
C PRO A 445 0.63 36.15 -9.88
N ILE A 446 0.34 35.25 -10.81
CA ILE A 446 0.28 35.55 -12.24
C ILE A 446 -0.98 36.39 -12.50
N ARG A 447 -0.84 37.48 -13.23
CA ARG A 447 -2.00 38.29 -13.66
C ARG A 447 -2.91 37.47 -14.59
N ALA A 448 -4.21 37.48 -14.33
CA ALA A 448 -5.17 36.69 -15.09
C ALA A 448 -5.19 37.07 -16.60
N GLY A 449 -4.87 38.32 -16.95
CA GLY A 449 -4.76 38.79 -18.33
C GLY A 449 -3.47 38.41 -19.07
N ALA A 450 -2.56 37.64 -18.47
CA ALA A 450 -1.28 37.27 -19.07
C ALA A 450 -1.40 36.18 -20.14
N ARG A 451 -0.35 36.09 -20.99
CA ARG A 451 -0.12 34.88 -21.81
C ARG A 451 0.67 33.88 -21.02
N VAL A 452 0.05 32.76 -20.69
CA VAL A 452 0.60 31.73 -19.86
C VAL A 452 0.91 30.50 -20.71
N LEU A 453 2.16 30.05 -20.71
CA LEU A 453 2.54 28.73 -21.20
C LEU A 453 2.42 27.73 -20.06
N VAL A 454 1.84 26.55 -20.29
CA VAL A 454 1.81 25.45 -19.33
C VAL A 454 2.53 24.25 -19.96
N ALA A 455 3.48 23.67 -19.23
CA ALA A 455 4.33 22.59 -19.72
C ALA A 455 4.34 21.39 -18.75
N GLY A 456 4.91 20.29 -19.22
CA GLY A 456 5.01 19.05 -18.45
C GLY A 456 3.67 18.32 -18.26
N HIS A 457 3.47 17.76 -17.10
CA HIS A 457 2.33 16.86 -16.78
C HIS A 457 1.08 17.60 -16.24
N ALA A 458 0.88 18.87 -16.62
CA ALA A 458 -0.22 19.66 -16.06
C ALA A 458 -1.62 19.14 -16.38
N ASP A 459 -1.78 18.37 -17.46
CA ASP A 459 -3.05 17.78 -17.86
C ASP A 459 -3.14 16.27 -17.55
N ASP A 460 -2.47 15.82 -16.50
CA ASP A 460 -2.47 14.43 -16.04
C ASP A 460 -3.04 14.35 -14.62
N ILE A 461 -4.34 13.98 -14.50
CA ILE A 461 -5.03 13.83 -13.22
C ILE A 461 -4.50 12.57 -12.49
N GLY A 462 -4.14 11.52 -13.22
CA GLY A 462 -3.61 10.29 -12.64
C GLY A 462 -2.30 10.54 -11.89
N GLN A 463 -1.34 11.23 -12.53
CA GLN A 463 -0.09 11.60 -11.86
C GLN A 463 -0.33 12.57 -10.69
N ALA A 464 -1.22 13.54 -10.84
CA ALA A 464 -1.57 14.46 -9.75
C ALA A 464 -2.25 13.77 -8.57
N SER A 465 -2.86 12.61 -8.77
CA SER A 465 -3.52 11.83 -7.70
C SER A 465 -2.57 10.88 -6.99
N GLY A 466 -1.54 10.37 -7.68
CA GLY A 466 -0.54 9.50 -7.06
C GLY A 466 -1.00 8.04 -6.89
N GLY A 467 -0.31 7.30 -6.02
CA GLY A 467 -0.65 5.91 -5.68
C GLY A 467 -2.02 5.78 -5.00
N TRP A 468 -2.51 4.55 -4.87
CA TRP A 468 -3.86 4.29 -4.33
C TRP A 468 -4.95 5.07 -5.08
N THR A 469 -4.88 5.12 -6.40
CA THR A 469 -5.84 5.85 -7.23
C THR A 469 -6.32 4.95 -8.37
N LEU A 470 -7.56 4.48 -8.31
CA LEU A 470 -8.24 3.51 -9.18
C LEU A 470 -7.51 2.17 -9.27
N THR A 471 -6.21 2.19 -9.47
CA THR A 471 -5.31 1.05 -9.33
C THR A 471 -4.45 1.19 -8.07
N TRP A 472 -3.96 0.10 -7.53
CA TRP A 472 -3.13 0.14 -6.32
C TRP A 472 -1.92 1.08 -6.48
N GLN A 473 -1.18 0.98 -7.59
CA GLN A 473 -0.02 1.83 -7.83
C GLN A 473 -0.37 3.24 -8.38
N GLY A 474 -1.64 3.49 -8.70
CA GLY A 474 -2.06 4.76 -9.31
C GLY A 474 -1.61 4.93 -10.76
N THR A 475 -1.14 3.85 -11.40
CA THR A 475 -0.58 3.87 -12.76
C THR A 475 -1.59 3.44 -13.81
N GLY A 476 -1.35 3.78 -15.08
CA GLY A 476 -2.20 3.42 -16.21
C GLY A 476 -3.54 4.18 -16.25
N ASN A 477 -3.69 5.23 -15.45
CA ASN A 477 -4.87 6.08 -15.43
C ASN A 477 -4.78 7.17 -16.51
N THR A 478 -5.93 7.55 -17.04
CA THR A 478 -6.08 8.66 -17.98
C THR A 478 -7.13 9.64 -17.47
N ASN A 479 -7.21 10.86 -18.02
CA ASN A 479 -8.23 11.82 -17.60
C ASN A 479 -9.66 11.33 -17.83
N ALA A 480 -9.88 10.36 -18.72
CA ALA A 480 -11.19 9.75 -18.94
C ALA A 480 -11.68 8.93 -17.74
N ASP A 481 -10.76 8.45 -16.90
CA ASP A 481 -11.06 7.69 -15.68
C ASP A 481 -11.54 8.60 -14.52
N PHE A 482 -11.44 9.93 -14.70
CA PHE A 482 -11.83 10.94 -13.70
C PHE A 482 -12.93 11.88 -14.26
N PRO A 483 -14.13 11.37 -14.56
CA PRO A 483 -15.17 12.16 -15.25
C PRO A 483 -15.62 13.41 -14.50
N ASN A 484 -15.45 13.44 -13.17
CA ASN A 484 -15.77 14.59 -12.31
C ASN A 484 -14.53 15.42 -11.95
N GLY A 485 -13.32 14.99 -12.36
CA GLY A 485 -12.05 15.64 -11.99
C GLY A 485 -11.73 16.86 -12.87
N GLN A 486 -10.84 17.71 -12.35
CA GLN A 486 -10.28 18.86 -13.03
C GLN A 486 -8.76 18.81 -12.96
N SER A 487 -8.07 18.78 -14.13
CA SER A 487 -6.60 18.86 -14.19
C SER A 487 -6.09 20.24 -13.77
N ILE A 488 -4.81 20.33 -13.42
CA ILE A 488 -4.12 21.60 -13.14
C ILE A 488 -4.19 22.50 -14.39
N TRP A 489 -3.97 21.90 -15.56
CA TRP A 489 -4.10 22.62 -16.84
C TRP A 489 -5.49 23.22 -17.04
N SER A 490 -6.55 22.43 -16.85
CA SER A 490 -7.91 22.93 -17.06
C SER A 490 -8.24 24.09 -16.12
N GLY A 491 -7.81 24.01 -14.86
CA GLY A 491 -7.98 25.10 -13.89
C GLY A 491 -7.23 26.37 -14.26
N ILE A 492 -5.97 26.25 -14.71
CA ILE A 492 -5.17 27.40 -15.18
C ILE A 492 -5.82 28.04 -16.41
N ARG A 493 -6.19 27.22 -17.40
CA ARG A 493 -6.87 27.68 -18.59
C ARG A 493 -8.14 28.46 -18.30
N GLU A 494 -8.99 27.96 -17.44
CA GLU A 494 -10.22 28.61 -17.01
C GLU A 494 -9.95 29.95 -16.32
N ALA A 495 -9.04 29.97 -15.34
CA ALA A 495 -8.73 31.16 -14.57
C ALA A 495 -8.12 32.31 -15.44
N VAL A 496 -7.21 31.93 -16.36
CA VAL A 496 -6.55 32.88 -17.30
C VAL A 496 -7.56 33.39 -18.34
N THR A 497 -8.36 32.50 -18.96
CA THR A 497 -9.36 32.88 -19.94
C THR A 497 -10.43 33.79 -19.34
N ALA A 498 -10.91 33.48 -18.14
CA ALA A 498 -11.88 34.34 -17.43
C ALA A 498 -11.32 35.74 -17.13
N GLY A 499 -10.00 35.89 -17.00
CA GLY A 499 -9.31 37.16 -16.84
C GLY A 499 -8.98 37.87 -18.15
N GLY A 500 -9.38 37.35 -19.33
CA GLY A 500 -9.06 37.90 -20.62
C GLY A 500 -7.65 37.60 -21.14
N GLY A 501 -6.92 36.72 -20.48
CA GLY A 501 -5.60 36.24 -20.89
C GLY A 501 -5.67 35.05 -21.85
N GLN A 502 -4.51 34.50 -22.19
CA GLN A 502 -4.37 33.33 -23.06
C GLN A 502 -3.49 32.28 -22.36
N ALA A 503 -3.99 31.04 -22.21
CA ALA A 503 -3.22 29.91 -21.79
C ALA A 503 -2.96 28.95 -22.94
N THR A 504 -1.74 28.40 -23.04
CA THR A 504 -1.34 27.42 -24.06
C THR A 504 -0.68 26.23 -23.37
N LEU A 505 -1.10 25.03 -23.71
CA LEU A 505 -0.47 23.78 -23.23
C LEU A 505 0.58 23.33 -24.27
N SER A 506 1.79 23.04 -23.80
CA SER A 506 2.86 22.47 -24.61
C SER A 506 3.72 21.59 -23.68
N ALA A 507 3.59 20.28 -23.79
CA ALA A 507 4.24 19.35 -22.85
C ALA A 507 5.77 19.54 -22.79
N ASP A 508 6.41 19.82 -23.91
CA ASP A 508 7.84 20.10 -24.02
C ASP A 508 8.21 21.57 -23.74
N GLY A 509 7.24 22.44 -23.43
CA GLY A 509 7.47 23.85 -23.18
C GLY A 509 7.88 24.66 -24.43
N SER A 510 7.64 24.17 -25.66
CA SER A 510 7.85 24.93 -26.90
C SER A 510 6.77 26.01 -27.10
N PHE A 511 7.12 27.10 -27.74
CA PHE A 511 6.17 28.17 -28.01
C PHE A 511 6.50 28.89 -29.34
N THR A 512 5.48 29.38 -30.02
CA THR A 512 5.63 30.20 -31.22
C THR A 512 5.58 31.70 -30.91
N GLN A 513 4.81 32.08 -29.89
CA GLN A 513 4.71 33.43 -29.37
C GLN A 513 5.24 33.42 -27.92
N LYS A 514 6.19 34.34 -27.62
CA LYS A 514 6.79 34.40 -26.29
C LYS A 514 5.71 34.63 -25.24
N PRO A 515 5.60 33.71 -24.25
CA PRO A 515 4.68 33.86 -23.12
C PRO A 515 5.20 34.91 -22.13
N ASP A 516 4.29 35.47 -21.34
CA ASP A 516 4.66 36.39 -20.24
C ASP A 516 5.21 35.62 -19.05
N VAL A 517 4.78 34.35 -18.87
CA VAL A 517 5.22 33.41 -17.83
C VAL A 517 4.97 31.96 -18.27
N ALA A 518 5.79 31.05 -17.81
CA ALA A 518 5.60 29.62 -18.00
C ALA A 518 5.40 28.91 -16.65
N ILE A 519 4.42 27.99 -16.58
CA ILE A 519 4.21 27.07 -15.48
C ILE A 519 4.66 25.69 -15.94
N VAL A 520 5.62 25.08 -15.25
CA VAL A 520 6.13 23.74 -15.56
C VAL A 520 5.70 22.80 -14.43
N VAL A 521 4.84 21.83 -14.75
CA VAL A 521 4.33 20.82 -13.82
C VAL A 521 5.08 19.52 -14.02
N PHE A 522 5.74 19.03 -12.99
CA PHE A 522 6.53 17.80 -13.04
C PHE A 522 6.60 17.14 -11.66
N GLY A 523 7.02 15.89 -11.63
CA GLY A 523 7.12 15.17 -10.35
C GLY A 523 7.39 13.68 -10.49
N GLU A 524 7.13 12.95 -9.40
CA GLU A 524 7.28 11.49 -9.36
C GLU A 524 6.18 10.80 -10.19
N THR A 525 6.52 9.64 -10.77
CA THR A 525 5.52 8.71 -11.29
C THR A 525 4.77 8.08 -10.10
N PRO A 526 3.44 7.86 -10.19
CA PRO A 526 2.67 7.24 -9.13
C PRO A 526 3.24 5.90 -8.67
N TYR A 527 3.18 5.65 -7.37
CA TYR A 527 3.60 4.41 -6.72
C TYR A 527 2.83 4.20 -5.41
N ALA A 528 2.78 2.96 -4.92
CA ALA A 528 2.27 2.62 -3.60
C ALA A 528 3.20 1.60 -2.92
N GLU A 529 3.27 1.69 -1.58
CA GLU A 529 3.98 0.77 -0.70
C GLU A 529 5.46 0.57 -1.09
N PHE A 530 6.00 -0.64 -0.92
CA PHE A 530 7.40 -0.97 -1.20
C PHE A 530 7.88 -0.60 -2.60
N GLN A 531 6.96 -0.49 -3.57
CA GLN A 531 7.34 -0.04 -4.92
C GLN A 531 7.74 1.44 -4.98
N GLY A 532 7.38 2.20 -3.97
CA GLY A 532 7.83 3.57 -3.77
C GLY A 532 9.13 3.72 -2.98
N ASP A 533 9.68 2.65 -2.38
CA ASP A 533 10.94 2.73 -1.63
C ASP A 533 12.09 3.19 -2.56
N VAL A 534 12.88 4.15 -2.10
CA VAL A 534 14.05 4.65 -2.82
C VAL A 534 15.29 4.57 -1.94
N ASP A 535 16.47 4.50 -2.57
CA ASP A 535 17.74 4.49 -1.84
C ASP A 535 18.23 5.90 -1.51
N THR A 536 17.83 6.89 -2.32
CA THR A 536 18.18 8.31 -2.13
C THR A 536 16.97 9.19 -2.47
N LEU A 537 16.98 10.44 -2.01
CA LEU A 537 15.96 11.44 -2.32
C LEU A 537 16.29 12.27 -3.56
N ASP A 538 17.16 11.79 -4.45
CA ASP A 538 17.51 12.49 -5.69
C ASP A 538 16.36 12.45 -6.69
N PHE A 539 15.99 13.61 -7.24
CA PHE A 539 14.99 13.68 -8.32
C PHE A 539 15.69 13.43 -9.66
N LEU A 540 15.51 12.24 -10.20
CA LEU A 540 16.30 11.76 -11.35
C LEU A 540 15.85 12.22 -12.75
N PRO A 541 14.55 12.55 -13.02
CA PRO A 541 14.14 13.01 -14.35
C PRO A 541 14.85 14.30 -14.77
N THR A 542 15.47 14.33 -15.94
CA THR A 542 16.26 15.48 -16.45
C THR A 542 15.45 16.44 -17.31
N GLU A 543 14.39 15.98 -17.95
CA GLU A 543 13.58 16.75 -18.90
C GLU A 543 12.96 18.01 -18.27
N PRO A 544 12.46 18.01 -17.03
CA PRO A 544 11.96 19.22 -16.40
C PRO A 544 13.02 20.30 -16.24
N LEU A 545 14.22 19.91 -15.77
CA LEU A 545 15.34 20.84 -15.61
C LEU A 545 15.79 21.45 -16.96
N GLU A 546 15.88 20.61 -18.00
CA GLU A 546 16.20 21.06 -19.35
C GLU A 546 15.16 22.06 -19.88
N THR A 547 13.88 21.80 -19.65
CA THR A 547 12.77 22.68 -20.02
C THR A 547 12.87 24.04 -19.28
N LEU A 548 13.08 24.01 -17.96
CA LEU A 548 13.27 25.21 -17.14
C LEU A 548 14.46 26.05 -17.63
N LYS A 549 15.61 25.41 -17.86
CA LYS A 549 16.82 26.10 -18.40
C LYS A 549 16.58 26.72 -19.76
N ARG A 550 15.89 26.04 -20.67
CA ARG A 550 15.55 26.54 -22.01
C ARG A 550 14.61 27.76 -21.94
N LEU A 551 13.58 27.72 -21.12
CA LEU A 551 12.64 28.83 -20.90
C LEU A 551 13.36 30.03 -20.30
N LYS A 552 14.20 29.81 -19.28
CA LYS A 552 15.01 30.85 -18.65
C LYS A 552 15.98 31.52 -19.65
N ALA A 553 16.64 30.71 -20.50
CA ALA A 553 17.51 31.24 -21.58
C ALA A 553 16.75 32.08 -22.60
N ALA A 554 15.45 31.75 -22.85
CA ALA A 554 14.55 32.57 -23.67
C ALA A 554 14.01 33.82 -22.96
N GLY A 555 14.40 34.04 -21.71
CA GLY A 555 13.97 35.16 -20.86
C GLY A 555 12.47 35.10 -20.52
N VAL A 556 11.93 33.90 -20.36
CA VAL A 556 10.57 33.63 -19.88
C VAL A 556 10.63 33.35 -18.39
N PRO A 557 9.92 34.12 -17.52
CA PRO A 557 9.80 33.81 -16.11
C PRO A 557 9.14 32.45 -15.91
N THR A 558 9.63 31.65 -14.94
CA THR A 558 9.21 30.25 -14.73
C THR A 558 8.67 29.99 -13.35
N VAL A 559 7.57 29.23 -13.28
CA VAL A 559 6.94 28.73 -12.07
C VAL A 559 6.97 27.21 -12.13
N SER A 560 7.66 26.56 -11.20
CA SER A 560 7.61 25.10 -11.04
C SER A 560 6.49 24.71 -10.09
N VAL A 561 5.71 23.69 -10.48
CA VAL A 561 4.71 23.00 -9.66
C VAL A 561 5.16 21.55 -9.54
N PHE A 562 5.66 21.18 -8.37
CA PHE A 562 6.27 19.88 -8.13
C PHE A 562 5.27 18.91 -7.49
N LEU A 563 5.03 17.78 -8.17
CA LEU A 563 4.12 16.72 -7.75
C LEU A 563 4.93 15.58 -7.13
N SER A 564 4.78 15.33 -5.83
CA SER A 564 5.55 14.27 -5.18
C SER A 564 4.86 13.74 -3.93
N GLY A 565 5.12 12.48 -3.63
CA GLY A 565 4.71 11.82 -2.40
C GLY A 565 5.67 12.03 -1.22
N ARG A 566 6.75 12.80 -1.43
CA ARG A 566 7.80 13.06 -0.44
C ARG A 566 8.58 14.32 -0.78
N PRO A 567 9.27 14.99 0.15
CA PRO A 567 10.32 15.92 -0.21
C PRO A 567 11.46 15.22 -0.94
N MET A 568 11.93 15.84 -2.01
CA MET A 568 13.06 15.33 -2.80
C MET A 568 14.12 16.41 -2.98
N TRP A 569 15.36 16.00 -3.19
CA TRP A 569 16.42 16.93 -3.54
C TRP A 569 16.20 17.42 -4.98
N THR A 570 15.81 18.66 -5.11
CA THR A 570 15.44 19.35 -6.35
C THR A 570 16.13 20.72 -6.48
N ASN A 571 17.32 20.86 -5.88
CA ASN A 571 18.03 22.14 -5.88
C ASN A 571 18.30 22.69 -7.29
N PRO A 572 18.66 21.87 -8.31
CA PRO A 572 18.83 22.36 -9.69
C PRO A 572 17.55 22.96 -10.26
N GLU A 573 16.38 22.33 -10.04
CA GLU A 573 15.08 22.79 -10.51
C GLU A 573 14.65 24.07 -9.77
N ILE A 574 14.90 24.15 -8.45
CA ILE A 574 14.65 25.35 -7.64
C ILE A 574 15.52 26.52 -8.12
N ASN A 575 16.79 26.29 -8.44
CA ASN A 575 17.69 27.32 -8.99
C ASN A 575 17.25 27.79 -10.39
N ALA A 576 16.77 26.88 -11.20
CA ALA A 576 16.30 27.18 -12.56
C ALA A 576 14.96 27.92 -12.60
N SER A 577 14.19 27.92 -11.50
CA SER A 577 12.84 28.51 -11.41
C SER A 577 12.87 29.88 -10.72
N ASP A 578 11.93 30.77 -11.12
CA ASP A 578 11.69 32.03 -10.41
C ASP A 578 10.72 31.83 -9.22
N ALA A 579 9.74 30.89 -9.34
CA ALA A 579 8.95 30.39 -8.22
C ALA A 579 8.90 28.88 -8.21
N PHE A 580 8.85 28.29 -7.00
CA PHE A 580 8.76 26.85 -6.81
C PHE A 580 7.69 26.53 -5.76
N VAL A 581 6.73 25.69 -6.15
CA VAL A 581 5.58 25.26 -5.34
C VAL A 581 5.64 23.75 -5.16
N ALA A 582 5.72 23.30 -3.93
CA ALA A 582 5.44 21.90 -3.58
C ALA A 582 3.92 21.71 -3.53
N ALA A 583 3.39 20.97 -4.51
CA ALA A 583 1.96 20.74 -4.67
C ALA A 583 1.55 19.36 -4.14
N TRP A 584 2.52 18.53 -3.74
CA TRP A 584 2.31 17.18 -3.25
C TRP A 584 1.57 16.31 -4.28
N LEU A 585 0.53 15.62 -3.85
CA LEU A 585 -0.37 14.82 -4.69
C LEU A 585 -1.80 15.36 -4.49
N PRO A 586 -2.22 16.36 -5.30
CA PRO A 586 -3.43 17.14 -5.05
C PRO A 586 -4.75 16.40 -5.34
N GLY A 587 -4.73 15.23 -5.99
CA GLY A 587 -5.97 14.51 -6.32
C GLY A 587 -6.72 15.07 -7.52
N THR A 588 -8.05 14.86 -7.54
CA THR A 588 -8.91 15.17 -8.70
C THR A 588 -9.23 16.66 -8.88
N GLU A 589 -8.92 17.53 -7.93
CA GLU A 589 -9.27 18.95 -8.01
C GLU A 589 -8.04 19.84 -8.25
N GLY A 590 -7.26 19.52 -9.29
CA GLY A 590 -6.07 20.27 -9.69
C GLY A 590 -6.31 21.76 -9.95
N ALA A 591 -7.54 22.17 -10.22
CA ALA A 591 -7.93 23.59 -10.33
C ALA A 591 -7.68 24.38 -9.03
N GLY A 592 -7.60 23.72 -7.86
CA GLY A 592 -7.20 24.36 -6.62
C GLY A 592 -5.81 24.98 -6.66
N VAL A 593 -4.90 24.42 -7.50
CA VAL A 593 -3.58 24.98 -7.77
C VAL A 593 -3.72 26.32 -8.48
N ALA A 594 -4.55 26.40 -9.52
CA ALA A 594 -4.81 27.64 -10.27
C ALA A 594 -5.41 28.74 -9.40
N ASP A 595 -6.26 28.38 -8.42
CA ASP A 595 -6.89 29.33 -7.49
C ASP A 595 -5.87 30.15 -6.69
N VAL A 596 -4.70 29.58 -6.42
CA VAL A 596 -3.63 30.23 -5.66
C VAL A 596 -2.62 30.90 -6.61
N LEU A 597 -2.27 30.27 -7.75
CA LEU A 597 -1.26 30.80 -8.67
C LEU A 597 -1.75 31.99 -9.47
N ILE A 598 -3.06 32.03 -9.86
CA ILE A 598 -3.62 33.05 -10.74
C ILE A 598 -4.35 34.12 -9.93
N GLY A 599 -3.82 35.33 -9.94
CA GLY A 599 -4.42 36.50 -9.31
C GLY A 599 -5.59 37.10 -10.12
N ASP A 600 -5.99 38.32 -9.81
CA ASP A 600 -6.91 39.11 -10.61
C ASP A 600 -6.19 39.78 -11.79
N GLN A 601 -6.91 40.61 -12.54
CA GLN A 601 -6.32 41.35 -13.65
C GLN A 601 -5.21 42.33 -13.24
N ALA A 602 -5.25 42.83 -12.01
CA ALA A 602 -4.23 43.72 -11.45
C ALA A 602 -3.02 42.95 -10.87
N GLY A 603 -3.12 41.63 -10.82
CA GLY A 603 -2.09 40.77 -10.19
C GLY A 603 -2.25 40.66 -8.65
N LYS A 604 -3.42 40.99 -8.10
CA LYS A 604 -3.68 40.79 -6.69
C LYS A 604 -4.07 39.32 -6.43
N PRO A 605 -3.55 38.68 -5.37
CA PRO A 605 -3.91 37.30 -5.05
C PRO A 605 -5.42 37.14 -4.84
N ARG A 606 -6.02 36.08 -5.38
CA ARG A 606 -7.39 35.65 -5.04
C ARG A 606 -7.39 34.81 -3.77
N ASN A 607 -6.39 33.96 -3.61
CA ASN A 607 -6.09 33.19 -2.43
C ASN A 607 -4.60 33.30 -2.14
N ASP A 608 -4.21 33.28 -0.86
CA ASP A 608 -2.79 33.24 -0.47
C ASP A 608 -2.36 31.80 -0.21
N PHE A 609 -1.08 31.53 -0.21
CA PHE A 609 -0.52 30.30 0.30
C PHE A 609 -0.66 30.27 1.81
N THR A 610 -1.20 29.17 2.34
CA THR A 610 -1.38 28.93 3.77
C THR A 610 -0.68 27.67 4.24
N GLY A 611 -0.37 26.76 3.32
CA GLY A 611 0.32 25.52 3.61
C GLY A 611 1.76 25.75 4.05
N THR A 612 2.22 24.90 4.97
CA THR A 612 3.61 24.88 5.44
C THR A 612 4.15 23.45 5.38
N LEU A 613 5.46 23.29 5.17
CA LEU A 613 6.06 21.96 5.03
C LEU A 613 5.66 21.04 6.19
N SER A 614 5.07 19.92 5.86
CA SER A 614 4.75 18.83 6.77
C SER A 614 5.93 17.89 6.97
N PHE A 615 6.89 17.95 6.07
CA PHE A 615 8.18 17.27 6.09
C PHE A 615 9.28 18.25 5.74
N SER A 616 10.43 18.10 6.34
CA SER A 616 11.62 18.91 6.06
C SER A 616 12.14 18.63 4.65
N TRP A 617 12.53 19.69 3.92
CA TRP A 617 13.03 19.53 2.54
C TRP A 617 14.52 19.21 2.56
N PRO A 618 15.02 18.18 1.85
CA PRO A 618 16.39 17.72 1.97
C PRO A 618 17.40 18.69 1.35
N LYS A 619 18.49 18.93 2.05
CA LYS A 619 19.64 19.71 1.57
C LYS A 619 20.54 18.89 0.66
N THR A 620 20.59 17.59 0.88
CA THR A 620 21.29 16.60 0.05
C THR A 620 20.36 15.42 -0.23
N ALA A 621 20.64 14.65 -1.27
CA ALA A 621 19.84 13.47 -1.63
C ALA A 621 20.04 12.27 -0.67
N LYS A 622 20.87 12.37 0.35
CA LYS A 622 21.11 11.28 1.33
C LYS A 622 19.88 10.97 2.18
N GLY A 623 19.04 11.98 2.46
CA GLY A 623 17.81 11.80 3.20
C GLY A 623 17.90 11.72 4.72
N GLU A 624 19.09 11.67 5.31
CA GLU A 624 19.27 11.62 6.76
C GLU A 624 20.52 12.42 7.23
N PRO A 625 20.47 13.00 8.45
CA PRO A 625 19.32 13.21 9.34
C PRO A 625 18.44 14.36 8.83
N LEU A 626 17.13 14.15 8.71
CA LEU A 626 16.24 15.12 8.09
C LEU A 626 15.06 15.58 8.97
N ASN A 627 14.71 14.86 10.03
CA ASN A 627 13.54 15.20 10.83
C ASN A 627 13.83 16.23 11.92
N VAL A 628 12.88 17.13 12.14
CA VAL A 628 12.95 18.12 13.22
C VAL A 628 13.24 17.46 14.57
N GLY A 629 14.21 17.99 15.29
CA GLY A 629 14.66 17.50 16.60
C GLY A 629 15.71 16.39 16.54
N GLN A 630 16.13 15.91 15.39
CA GLN A 630 17.25 14.98 15.26
C GLN A 630 18.61 15.69 15.45
N PRO A 631 19.61 15.04 16.06
CA PRO A 631 20.96 15.55 16.05
C PRO A 631 21.49 15.72 14.61
N GLY A 632 22.09 16.89 14.35
CA GLY A 632 22.60 17.21 13.00
C GLY A 632 21.53 17.64 12.00
N TYR A 633 20.31 17.96 12.45
CA TYR A 633 19.24 18.49 11.62
C TYR A 633 19.69 19.76 10.86
N ASP A 634 19.80 19.65 9.53
CA ASP A 634 20.25 20.73 8.64
C ASP A 634 19.55 20.61 7.27
N PRO A 635 18.22 20.80 7.21
CA PRO A 635 17.46 20.71 5.97
C PRO A 635 17.69 21.91 5.04
N GLN A 636 17.35 21.80 3.75
CA GLN A 636 17.28 22.92 2.82
C GLN A 636 16.16 23.89 3.22
N PHE A 637 14.96 23.36 3.51
CA PHE A 637 13.87 24.12 4.11
C PHE A 637 13.34 23.33 5.31
N ALA A 638 13.27 24.01 6.46
CA ALA A 638 12.87 23.37 7.72
C ALA A 638 11.39 22.99 7.73
N TYR A 639 11.05 22.01 8.55
CA TYR A 639 9.67 21.71 8.93
C TYR A 639 8.90 23.00 9.30
N GLY A 640 7.68 23.16 8.75
CA GLY A 640 6.87 24.35 8.95
C GLY A 640 7.25 25.55 8.06
N TYR A 641 8.27 25.43 7.18
CA TYR A 641 8.57 26.46 6.22
C TYR A 641 7.46 26.59 5.17
N GLY A 642 7.17 27.81 4.75
CA GLY A 642 6.25 28.15 3.68
C GLY A 642 6.16 29.67 3.54
N LEU A 643 6.32 30.17 2.31
CA LEU A 643 6.14 31.57 1.99
C LEU A 643 4.67 31.88 1.76
N THR A 644 4.32 33.15 1.96
CA THR A 644 3.01 33.70 1.57
C THR A 644 3.25 34.91 0.67
N TYR A 645 2.25 35.38 -0.03
CA TYR A 645 2.35 36.64 -0.80
C TYR A 645 2.66 37.83 0.10
N ALA A 646 2.17 37.79 1.36
CA ALA A 646 2.42 38.84 2.34
C ALA A 646 3.81 38.72 3.03
N ARG A 647 4.45 37.57 2.96
CA ARG A 647 5.74 37.29 3.63
C ARG A 647 6.73 36.66 2.62
N PRO A 648 7.20 37.43 1.62
CA PRO A 648 8.20 36.96 0.70
C PRO A 648 9.55 36.81 1.38
N ALA A 649 10.34 35.83 0.99
CA ALA A 649 11.74 35.71 1.36
C ALA A 649 12.58 35.37 0.11
N ARG A 650 13.82 35.81 0.09
CA ARG A 650 14.78 35.45 -0.94
C ARG A 650 15.35 34.07 -0.65
N VAL A 651 15.37 33.24 -1.67
CA VAL A 651 16.07 31.96 -1.68
C VAL A 651 17.32 32.14 -2.53
N GLY A 652 18.51 32.19 -1.89
CA GLY A 652 19.78 32.30 -2.61
C GLY A 652 20.02 31.10 -3.54
N ALA A 653 21.14 31.13 -4.28
CA ALA A 653 21.55 29.96 -5.07
C ALA A 653 21.82 28.78 -4.14
N LEU A 654 21.19 27.63 -4.43
CA LEU A 654 21.33 26.39 -3.70
C LEU A 654 22.49 25.56 -4.26
N SER A 655 23.12 24.74 -3.42
CA SER A 655 24.13 23.78 -3.89
C SER A 655 23.48 22.75 -4.83
N GLU A 656 24.10 22.54 -5.99
CA GLU A 656 23.71 21.48 -6.93
C GLU A 656 24.55 20.19 -6.76
N ASP A 657 25.26 20.08 -5.63
CA ASP A 657 25.89 18.84 -5.20
C ASP A 657 24.86 18.04 -4.38
N SER A 658 24.39 16.94 -4.91
CA SER A 658 23.43 16.06 -4.24
C SER A 658 24.01 15.36 -3.00
N GLY A 659 25.33 15.34 -2.84
CA GLY A 659 26.03 14.64 -1.76
C GLY A 659 25.97 13.11 -1.86
N VAL A 660 25.41 12.56 -2.93
CA VAL A 660 25.44 11.13 -3.26
C VAL A 660 26.30 10.93 -4.51
N ALA A 661 27.05 9.82 -4.57
CA ALA A 661 27.90 9.54 -5.73
C ALA A 661 27.00 9.34 -6.96
N GLY A 662 27.22 10.18 -7.97
CA GLY A 662 26.55 10.27 -9.25
C GLY A 662 25.23 9.53 -9.43
N ALA A 663 24.18 10.23 -9.68
CA ALA A 663 22.89 9.70 -10.11
C ALA A 663 22.93 9.07 -11.50
N GLY A 664 23.87 8.13 -11.72
CA GLY A 664 23.68 7.08 -12.70
C GLY A 664 22.88 6.01 -12.00
N GLY A 665 21.66 5.74 -12.45
CA GLY A 665 20.81 4.71 -11.89
C GLY A 665 21.61 3.45 -11.60
N SER A 666 21.27 2.70 -10.56
CA SER A 666 22.02 1.55 -10.07
C SER A 666 22.40 0.63 -11.24
N LEU A 667 23.65 0.64 -11.64
CA LEU A 667 24.14 -0.21 -12.76
C LEU A 667 24.14 -1.71 -12.40
N ASP A 668 23.91 -2.03 -11.15
CA ASP A 668 23.94 -3.37 -10.57
C ASP A 668 22.56 -3.92 -10.15
N ARG A 669 21.50 -3.09 -10.18
CA ARG A 669 20.13 -3.47 -9.83
C ARG A 669 19.19 -3.19 -11.00
N TYR A 670 18.53 -4.21 -11.50
CA TYR A 670 17.69 -4.12 -12.69
C TYR A 670 16.20 -4.23 -12.38
N PHE A 671 15.83 -5.26 -11.62
CA PHE A 671 14.47 -5.47 -11.13
C PHE A 671 14.53 -5.98 -9.70
N VAL A 672 14.11 -5.17 -8.75
CA VAL A 672 14.20 -5.44 -7.31
C VAL A 672 12.92 -4.96 -6.64
N ASP A 673 12.41 -5.74 -5.70
CA ASP A 673 11.21 -5.42 -4.91
C ASP A 673 10.00 -5.02 -5.78
N GLY A 674 9.77 -5.77 -6.86
CA GLY A 674 8.61 -5.60 -7.74
C GLY A 674 8.71 -4.44 -8.74
N ARG A 675 9.82 -3.71 -8.81
CA ARG A 675 10.01 -2.56 -9.71
C ARG A 675 11.27 -2.68 -10.57
N PHE A 676 11.21 -2.10 -11.76
CA PHE A 676 12.39 -1.87 -12.57
C PHE A 676 13.10 -0.62 -12.06
N VAL A 677 14.37 -0.75 -11.70
CA VAL A 677 15.17 0.35 -11.17
C VAL A 677 15.62 1.24 -12.32
N ALA A 678 15.30 2.53 -12.29
CA ALA A 678 15.71 3.43 -13.37
C ALA A 678 17.25 3.40 -13.62
N PRO A 679 17.69 3.39 -14.87
CA PRO A 679 16.94 3.67 -16.11
C PRO A 679 16.29 2.44 -16.77
N TRP A 680 16.28 1.28 -16.10
CA TRP A 680 15.88 0.00 -16.67
C TRP A 680 14.37 -0.15 -16.82
N SER A 681 13.91 -0.78 -17.89
CA SER A 681 12.50 -1.11 -18.14
C SER A 681 12.36 -2.48 -18.79
N LEU A 682 11.18 -3.12 -18.63
CA LEU A 682 10.89 -4.40 -19.28
C LEU A 682 10.38 -4.18 -20.70
N MET A 683 10.93 -4.94 -21.63
CA MET A 683 10.45 -5.03 -23.01
C MET A 683 10.09 -6.47 -23.33
N LEU A 684 8.95 -6.68 -23.96
CA LEU A 684 8.49 -7.96 -24.48
C LEU A 684 8.59 -7.92 -26.02
N ARG A 685 9.18 -8.97 -26.61
CA ARG A 685 9.39 -9.04 -28.05
C ARG A 685 8.90 -10.37 -28.60
N ASP A 686 8.27 -10.32 -29.77
CA ASP A 686 7.98 -11.50 -30.60
C ASP A 686 8.15 -11.18 -32.09
N ALA A 687 7.72 -12.08 -32.98
CA ALA A 687 7.77 -11.85 -34.42
C ALA A 687 6.90 -10.68 -34.92
N GLY A 688 6.07 -10.08 -34.08
CA GLY A 688 5.24 -8.90 -34.36
C GLY A 688 5.91 -7.58 -34.00
N GLY A 689 7.06 -7.61 -33.28
CA GLY A 689 7.77 -6.43 -32.79
C GLY A 689 7.92 -6.37 -31.28
N ASP A 690 8.11 -5.17 -30.77
CA ASP A 690 8.37 -4.86 -29.38
C ASP A 690 7.15 -4.27 -28.68
N PHE A 691 6.97 -4.60 -27.42
CA PHE A 691 6.07 -3.95 -26.47
C PHE A 691 6.88 -3.58 -25.23
N ARG A 692 6.99 -2.29 -24.94
CA ARG A 692 7.63 -1.80 -23.70
C ARG A 692 6.58 -1.74 -22.61
N LEU A 693 6.81 -2.46 -21.53
CA LEU A 693 5.99 -2.36 -20.33
C LEU A 693 6.24 -0.99 -19.70
N GLY A 694 5.18 -0.18 -19.66
CA GLY A 694 5.20 1.11 -18.98
C GLY A 694 4.96 0.93 -17.48
N ALA A 695 4.06 1.74 -16.96
CA ALA A 695 3.58 1.63 -15.59
C ALA A 695 2.60 0.44 -15.38
N GLU A 696 2.12 -0.15 -16.48
CA GLU A 696 1.29 -1.33 -16.43
C GLU A 696 2.08 -2.53 -15.92
N LYS A 697 1.46 -3.34 -15.09
CA LYS A 697 2.08 -4.54 -14.51
C LYS A 697 1.78 -5.81 -15.30
N THR A 698 0.91 -5.69 -16.29
CA THR A 698 0.47 -6.76 -17.18
C THR A 698 0.64 -6.31 -18.62
N GLY A 699 1.08 -7.20 -19.49
CA GLY A 699 1.25 -6.90 -20.90
C GLY A 699 1.61 -8.13 -21.70
N ALA A 700 1.54 -8.01 -23.01
CA ALA A 700 1.95 -9.08 -23.92
C ALA A 700 2.67 -8.49 -25.14
N SER A 701 3.59 -9.26 -25.71
CA SER A 701 4.19 -8.93 -26.98
C SER A 701 3.14 -8.91 -28.11
N PRO A 702 3.37 -8.20 -29.22
CA PRO A 702 2.33 -7.88 -30.22
C PRO A 702 1.56 -9.07 -30.81
N ARG A 703 2.16 -10.28 -30.84
CA ARG A 703 1.48 -11.51 -31.27
C ARG A 703 1.25 -12.50 -30.13
N GLY A 704 1.40 -12.07 -28.88
CA GLY A 704 1.21 -12.93 -27.72
C GLY A 704 2.27 -14.04 -27.58
N GLY A 705 3.45 -13.83 -28.13
CA GLY A 705 4.58 -14.77 -28.01
C GLY A 705 5.06 -14.88 -26.57
N VAL A 706 5.04 -13.78 -25.82
CA VAL A 706 5.28 -13.74 -24.38
C VAL A 706 4.35 -12.73 -23.72
N SER A 707 3.85 -13.06 -22.53
CA SER A 707 3.09 -12.16 -21.68
C SER A 707 3.71 -12.07 -20.29
N VAL A 708 3.44 -10.96 -19.59
CA VAL A 708 3.87 -10.70 -18.23
C VAL A 708 2.69 -10.29 -17.36
N ARG A 709 2.70 -10.72 -16.12
CA ARG A 709 1.81 -10.20 -15.06
C ARG A 709 2.57 -10.06 -13.75
N SER A 710 2.15 -9.12 -12.91
CA SER A 710 2.62 -9.00 -11.54
C SER A 710 2.12 -10.20 -10.71
N THR A 711 2.93 -10.64 -9.75
CA THR A 711 2.57 -11.74 -8.84
C THR A 711 3.43 -11.66 -7.57
N ASP A 712 2.98 -12.31 -6.52
CA ASP A 712 3.71 -12.37 -5.26
C ASP A 712 4.98 -13.22 -5.39
N GLY A 713 6.05 -12.73 -4.77
CA GLY A 713 7.34 -13.39 -4.64
C GLY A 713 7.76 -13.45 -3.18
N ALA A 714 8.85 -12.76 -2.83
CA ALA A 714 9.26 -12.56 -1.44
C ALA A 714 8.36 -11.57 -0.70
N GLY A 715 7.74 -10.65 -1.44
CA GLY A 715 6.72 -9.70 -0.97
C GLY A 715 5.54 -9.70 -1.92
N GLN A 716 4.52 -8.92 -1.58
CA GLN A 716 3.33 -8.72 -2.40
C GLN A 716 3.74 -8.10 -3.74
N GLU A 717 3.32 -8.70 -4.87
CA GLU A 717 3.65 -8.28 -6.24
C GLU A 717 5.16 -8.02 -6.52
N SER A 718 6.06 -8.59 -5.71
CA SER A 718 7.51 -8.41 -5.87
C SER A 718 8.10 -9.14 -7.06
N ALA A 719 7.32 -9.95 -7.75
CA ALA A 719 7.76 -10.79 -8.87
C ALA A 719 6.98 -10.52 -10.16
N ARG A 720 7.53 -11.02 -11.28
CA ARG A 720 6.90 -11.02 -12.60
C ARG A 720 6.74 -12.44 -13.11
N ALA A 721 5.50 -12.87 -13.33
CA ALA A 721 5.21 -14.13 -14.00
C ALA A 721 5.23 -13.93 -15.52
N LEU A 722 6.17 -14.61 -16.18
CA LEU A 722 6.34 -14.63 -17.63
C LEU A 722 5.73 -15.90 -18.19
N THR A 723 4.86 -15.78 -19.17
CA THR A 723 4.25 -16.91 -19.88
C THR A 723 4.61 -16.82 -21.35
N PHE A 724 5.40 -17.77 -21.83
CA PHE A 724 5.76 -17.94 -23.23
C PHE A 724 4.76 -18.88 -23.90
N SER A 725 4.28 -18.50 -25.08
CA SER A 725 3.40 -19.33 -25.92
C SER A 725 4.22 -20.18 -26.90
N SER A 726 3.52 -21.04 -27.66
CA SER A 726 4.14 -21.82 -28.74
C SER A 726 4.68 -20.96 -29.90
N ALA A 727 4.28 -19.69 -29.99
CA ALA A 727 4.81 -18.75 -30.99
C ALA A 727 6.23 -18.26 -30.64
N GLY A 728 6.65 -18.44 -29.39
CA GLY A 728 7.94 -17.99 -28.89
C GLY A 728 8.03 -16.47 -28.72
N GLY A 729 8.93 -16.04 -27.85
CA GLY A 729 9.15 -14.63 -27.56
C GLY A 729 10.36 -14.41 -26.64
N MET A 730 10.59 -13.15 -26.30
CA MET A 730 11.64 -12.72 -25.37
C MET A 730 11.11 -11.65 -24.41
N ALA A 731 11.37 -11.84 -23.14
CA ALA A 731 11.24 -10.81 -22.13
C ALA A 731 12.64 -10.30 -21.76
N MET A 732 12.88 -8.98 -21.82
CA MET A 732 14.20 -8.40 -21.59
C MET A 732 14.14 -7.07 -20.84
N ILE A 733 15.15 -6.82 -20.01
CA ILE A 733 15.37 -5.52 -19.37
C ILE A 733 16.26 -4.68 -20.27
N VAL A 734 15.87 -3.44 -20.53
CA VAL A 734 16.56 -2.56 -21.47
C VAL A 734 16.70 -1.13 -20.94
N ALA A 735 17.81 -0.48 -21.32
CA ALA A 735 18.05 0.94 -21.10
C ALA A 735 19.04 1.47 -22.15
N GLN A 736 19.55 2.69 -21.96
CA GLN A 736 20.71 3.21 -22.71
C GLN A 736 21.95 2.36 -22.38
N PRO A 737 22.91 2.25 -23.32
CA PRO A 737 24.09 1.40 -23.14
C PRO A 737 24.89 1.73 -21.88
N VAL A 738 25.27 0.68 -21.14
CA VAL A 738 26.18 0.78 -19.98
C VAL A 738 27.42 -0.08 -20.17
N ASP A 739 28.56 0.35 -19.62
CA ASP A 739 29.81 -0.41 -19.66
C ASP A 739 29.92 -1.30 -18.41
N LEU A 740 29.85 -2.62 -18.63
CA LEU A 740 30.00 -3.66 -17.59
C LEU A 740 31.37 -4.38 -17.67
N THR A 741 32.34 -3.86 -18.46
CA THR A 741 33.66 -4.49 -18.63
C THR A 741 34.36 -4.69 -17.28
N ARG A 742 34.33 -3.66 -16.42
CA ARG A 742 34.95 -3.71 -15.08
C ARG A 742 34.31 -4.81 -14.21
N GLN A 743 32.99 -4.92 -14.25
CA GLN A 743 32.24 -5.90 -13.48
C GLN A 743 32.54 -7.34 -13.92
N SER A 744 32.77 -7.55 -15.21
CA SER A 744 33.17 -8.87 -15.72
C SER A 744 34.58 -9.29 -15.28
N ASN A 745 35.49 -8.33 -15.16
CA ASN A 745 36.86 -8.58 -14.68
C ASN A 745 36.87 -8.82 -13.17
N GLY A 746 35.84 -8.31 -12.43
CA GLY A 746 35.64 -8.50 -11.00
C GLY A 746 34.88 -9.79 -10.64
N GLU A 747 34.70 -10.73 -11.55
CA GLU A 747 33.98 -12.00 -11.35
C GLU A 747 32.50 -11.80 -10.89
N MET A 748 31.83 -10.73 -11.33
CA MET A 748 30.41 -10.52 -11.08
C MET A 748 29.54 -11.48 -11.91
N ALA A 749 28.32 -11.72 -11.40
CA ALA A 749 27.30 -12.57 -12.05
C ALA A 749 25.97 -11.81 -12.19
N ILE A 750 25.18 -12.14 -13.22
CA ILE A 750 23.76 -11.86 -13.25
C ILE A 750 23.09 -12.83 -12.30
N ALA A 751 22.45 -12.29 -11.27
CA ALA A 751 21.72 -13.06 -10.27
C ALA A 751 20.21 -12.73 -10.34
N PHE A 752 19.38 -13.75 -10.24
CA PHE A 752 17.92 -13.58 -10.07
C PHE A 752 17.31 -14.78 -9.38
N ARG A 753 16.20 -14.55 -8.68
CA ARG A 753 15.36 -15.62 -8.17
C ARG A 753 14.34 -16.01 -9.22
N TYR A 754 14.03 -17.29 -9.30
CA TYR A 754 13.05 -17.82 -10.25
C TYR A 754 12.25 -18.96 -9.63
N ARG A 755 11.05 -19.15 -10.17
CA ARG A 755 10.15 -20.28 -9.92
C ARG A 755 9.62 -20.76 -11.27
N VAL A 756 9.78 -22.04 -11.54
CA VAL A 756 9.19 -22.63 -12.76
C VAL A 756 7.72 -22.94 -12.51
N ASP A 757 6.84 -22.28 -13.23
CA ASP A 757 5.39 -22.48 -13.14
C ASP A 757 4.89 -23.51 -14.17
N ALA A 758 5.57 -23.61 -15.32
CA ALA A 758 5.36 -24.64 -16.34
C ALA A 758 6.68 -24.98 -17.00
N ALA A 759 7.03 -26.26 -17.08
CA ALA A 759 8.31 -26.72 -17.66
C ALA A 759 8.44 -26.32 -19.14
N PRO A 760 9.66 -25.97 -19.62
CA PRO A 760 9.85 -25.57 -21.01
C PRO A 760 9.72 -26.76 -21.96
N VAL A 761 8.99 -26.57 -23.05
CA VAL A 761 8.83 -27.56 -24.14
C VAL A 761 9.82 -27.31 -25.27
N ALA A 762 10.51 -26.19 -25.30
CA ALA A 762 11.53 -25.80 -26.29
C ALA A 762 12.74 -25.17 -25.59
N PRO A 763 13.86 -24.91 -26.31
CA PRO A 763 15.02 -24.26 -25.74
C PRO A 763 14.67 -22.91 -25.07
N VAL A 764 15.30 -22.69 -23.88
CA VAL A 764 15.22 -21.44 -23.12
C VAL A 764 16.62 -20.88 -22.93
N GLN A 765 16.83 -19.63 -23.32
CA GLN A 765 18.13 -18.98 -23.29
C GLN A 765 18.07 -17.75 -22.37
N LEU A 766 19.13 -17.60 -21.55
CA LEU A 766 19.43 -16.31 -20.89
C LEU A 766 20.33 -15.52 -21.84
N ALA A 767 19.93 -14.28 -22.11
CA ALA A 767 20.64 -13.39 -23.01
C ALA A 767 21.14 -12.12 -22.28
N LEU A 768 22.34 -11.65 -22.61
CA LEU A 768 22.88 -10.35 -22.29
C LEU A 768 23.41 -9.74 -23.60
N GLY A 769 22.66 -8.79 -24.16
CA GLY A 769 22.90 -8.35 -25.52
C GLY A 769 22.91 -9.54 -26.50
N ASP A 770 23.95 -9.67 -27.29
CA ASP A 770 24.11 -10.78 -28.26
C ASP A 770 24.61 -12.09 -27.63
N GLY A 771 25.17 -12.03 -26.41
CA GLY A 771 25.63 -13.22 -25.69
C GLY A 771 24.48 -14.04 -25.13
N GLN A 772 24.45 -15.35 -25.41
CA GLN A 772 23.36 -16.23 -24.99
C GLN A 772 23.91 -17.56 -24.44
N VAL A 773 23.29 -18.02 -23.34
CA VAL A 773 23.57 -19.31 -22.70
C VAL A 773 22.30 -20.12 -22.54
N ASP A 774 22.36 -21.42 -22.71
CA ASP A 774 21.21 -22.33 -22.65
C ASP A 774 20.89 -22.70 -21.19
N LEU A 775 19.66 -22.42 -20.73
CA LEU A 775 19.14 -22.78 -19.41
C LEU A 775 18.07 -23.88 -19.47
N THR A 776 17.83 -24.48 -20.63
CA THR A 776 16.71 -25.43 -20.84
C THR A 776 16.75 -26.60 -19.86
N ASN A 777 17.91 -27.24 -19.69
CA ASN A 777 18.02 -28.37 -18.78
C ASN A 777 17.89 -27.97 -17.31
N LEU A 778 18.37 -26.77 -16.97
CA LEU A 778 18.24 -26.23 -15.62
C LEU A 778 16.76 -26.01 -15.25
N PHE A 779 15.99 -25.37 -16.12
CA PHE A 779 14.56 -25.16 -15.88
C PHE A 779 13.74 -26.46 -15.98
N LYS A 780 14.10 -27.41 -16.82
CA LYS A 780 13.45 -28.74 -16.85
C LYS A 780 13.70 -29.57 -15.58
N ALA A 781 14.87 -29.44 -14.97
CA ALA A 781 15.21 -30.14 -13.74
C ALA A 781 14.67 -29.45 -12.46
N ALA A 782 14.23 -28.21 -12.56
CA ALA A 782 13.69 -27.48 -11.42
C ALA A 782 12.30 -28.01 -11.04
N PRO A 783 12.02 -28.28 -9.75
CA PRO A 783 10.68 -28.60 -9.30
C PRO A 783 9.71 -27.44 -9.60
N LEU A 784 8.48 -27.78 -10.02
CA LEU A 784 7.45 -26.78 -10.28
C LEU A 784 7.00 -26.12 -8.96
N GLY A 785 6.81 -24.82 -9.00
CA GLY A 785 6.30 -24.04 -7.88
C GLY A 785 7.34 -23.69 -6.81
N GLU A 786 8.59 -24.16 -6.90
CA GLU A 786 9.63 -23.87 -5.91
C GLU A 786 10.52 -22.69 -6.33
N TRP A 787 10.77 -21.77 -5.38
CA TRP A 787 11.70 -20.66 -5.58
C TRP A 787 13.16 -21.11 -5.48
N ARG A 788 13.98 -20.66 -6.46
CA ARG A 788 15.41 -20.91 -6.55
C ARG A 788 16.15 -19.65 -6.94
N THR A 789 17.45 -19.58 -6.65
CA THR A 789 18.33 -18.50 -7.11
C THR A 789 19.26 -19.04 -8.19
N LEU A 790 19.39 -18.27 -9.27
CA LEU A 790 20.37 -18.55 -10.34
C LEU A 790 21.37 -17.40 -10.41
N LYS A 791 22.65 -17.74 -10.54
CA LYS A 791 23.74 -16.80 -10.79
C LYS A 791 24.51 -17.27 -12.00
N VAL A 792 24.58 -16.44 -13.04
CA VAL A 792 25.34 -16.70 -14.27
C VAL A 792 26.45 -15.67 -14.38
N ARG A 793 27.72 -16.12 -14.46
CA ARG A 793 28.89 -15.24 -14.53
C ARG A 793 28.84 -14.36 -15.78
N LEU A 794 29.18 -13.09 -15.65
CA LEU A 794 29.32 -12.18 -16.80
C LEU A 794 30.38 -12.68 -17.80
N SER A 795 31.45 -13.28 -17.30
CA SER A 795 32.48 -13.89 -18.18
C SER A 795 31.91 -14.97 -19.09
N CYS A 796 30.95 -15.78 -18.62
CA CYS A 796 30.31 -16.81 -19.45
C CYS A 796 29.46 -16.20 -20.58
N LEU A 797 28.77 -15.11 -20.29
CA LEU A 797 27.99 -14.36 -21.28
C LEU A 797 28.88 -13.61 -22.26
N ARG A 798 30.00 -13.04 -21.78
CA ARG A 798 31.03 -12.46 -22.64
C ARG A 798 31.61 -13.51 -23.60
N ASP A 799 32.00 -14.67 -23.08
CA ASP A 799 32.58 -15.76 -23.88
C ASP A 799 31.55 -16.35 -24.87
N ALA A 800 30.25 -16.17 -24.59
CA ALA A 800 29.13 -16.45 -25.47
C ALA A 800 28.79 -15.31 -26.45
N GLY A 801 29.61 -14.24 -26.53
CA GLY A 801 29.49 -13.17 -27.50
C GLY A 801 28.91 -11.84 -27.01
N ALA A 802 28.67 -11.65 -25.70
CA ALA A 802 28.18 -10.38 -25.20
C ALA A 802 29.24 -9.26 -25.30
N ASN A 803 28.84 -8.10 -25.85
CA ASN A 803 29.65 -6.89 -25.81
C ASN A 803 29.44 -6.16 -24.47
N LEU A 804 30.33 -6.37 -23.52
CA LEU A 804 30.22 -5.80 -22.19
C LEU A 804 30.59 -4.32 -22.11
N ALA A 805 31.17 -3.72 -23.14
CA ALA A 805 31.49 -2.30 -23.19
C ALA A 805 30.28 -1.42 -23.54
N ALA A 806 29.20 -2.03 -24.05
CA ALA A 806 27.98 -1.30 -24.43
C ALA A 806 26.75 -2.22 -24.27
N VAL A 807 26.33 -2.44 -23.03
CA VAL A 807 25.21 -3.33 -22.70
C VAL A 807 23.92 -2.52 -22.64
N GLU A 808 23.05 -2.71 -23.63
CA GLU A 808 21.68 -2.15 -23.63
C GLU A 808 20.66 -3.08 -22.96
N GLN A 809 21.00 -4.38 -22.88
CA GLN A 809 20.15 -5.44 -22.34
C GLN A 809 20.98 -6.32 -21.39
N PRO A 810 20.97 -6.00 -20.07
CA PRO A 810 21.74 -6.78 -19.08
C PRO A 810 21.10 -8.12 -18.74
N TRP A 811 19.83 -8.31 -19.05
CA TRP A 811 19.10 -9.55 -18.77
C TRP A 811 17.99 -9.74 -19.81
N GLY A 812 17.79 -10.96 -20.23
CA GLY A 812 16.66 -11.36 -21.04
C GLY A 812 16.45 -12.87 -21.02
N LEU A 813 15.20 -13.32 -20.96
CA LEU A 813 14.82 -14.72 -21.17
C LEU A 813 14.11 -14.87 -22.50
N ARG A 814 14.57 -15.82 -23.31
CA ARG A 814 13.98 -16.19 -24.59
C ARG A 814 13.51 -17.64 -24.57
N SER A 815 12.32 -17.89 -25.07
CA SER A 815 11.84 -19.24 -25.36
C SER A 815 11.18 -19.29 -26.74
N ASN A 816 11.46 -20.36 -27.47
CA ASN A 816 10.83 -20.62 -28.79
C ASN A 816 9.59 -21.53 -28.66
N GLY A 817 9.05 -21.72 -27.45
CA GLY A 817 7.90 -22.56 -27.19
C GLY A 817 7.28 -22.29 -25.83
N ALA A 818 6.21 -23.00 -25.50
CA ALA A 818 5.50 -22.82 -24.25
C ALA A 818 6.39 -23.04 -23.03
N PHE A 819 6.38 -22.09 -22.10
CA PHE A 819 7.16 -22.07 -20.87
C PHE A 819 6.54 -21.08 -19.90
N GLY A 820 6.48 -21.40 -18.60
CA GLY A 820 6.04 -20.48 -17.54
C GLY A 820 7.11 -20.34 -16.47
N VAL A 821 7.49 -19.10 -16.16
CA VAL A 821 8.48 -18.81 -15.12
C VAL A 821 8.15 -17.50 -14.43
N THR A 822 8.23 -17.49 -13.11
CA THR A 822 8.17 -16.29 -12.32
C THR A 822 9.59 -15.89 -11.90
N VAL A 823 9.92 -14.59 -12.04
CA VAL A 823 11.24 -14.03 -11.74
C VAL A 823 11.16 -12.86 -10.80
N GLU A 824 12.18 -12.72 -9.94
CA GLU A 824 12.35 -11.55 -9.05
C GLU A 824 13.82 -11.29 -8.74
N ASN A 825 14.13 -10.09 -8.21
CA ASN A 825 15.46 -9.69 -7.75
C ASN A 825 16.56 -9.90 -8.79
N ILE A 826 16.36 -9.31 -9.99
CA ILE A 826 17.33 -9.38 -11.09
C ILE A 826 18.38 -8.30 -10.89
N ARG A 827 19.65 -8.70 -10.69
CA ARG A 827 20.74 -7.78 -10.34
C ARG A 827 22.11 -8.35 -10.69
N LEU A 828 23.13 -7.51 -10.68
CA LEU A 828 24.52 -7.96 -10.54
C LEU A 828 24.78 -8.39 -9.10
N ALA A 829 25.54 -9.44 -8.92
CA ALA A 829 25.96 -9.92 -7.61
C ALA A 829 27.43 -10.38 -7.69
N SER A 830 28.09 -10.37 -6.52
CA SER A 830 29.41 -11.00 -6.40
C SER A 830 29.33 -12.50 -6.69
N ASN A 831 30.46 -13.09 -7.10
CA ASN A 831 30.58 -14.49 -7.46
C ASN A 831 30.54 -15.45 -6.26
N GLU A 832 30.22 -15.00 -5.08
CA GLU A 832 30.10 -15.82 -3.86
C GLU A 832 28.92 -16.79 -3.98
N GLY A 833 29.18 -18.07 -3.68
CA GLY A 833 28.21 -19.17 -3.75
C GLY A 833 28.12 -19.84 -5.13
N ASP A 834 27.10 -20.69 -5.30
CA ASP A 834 26.94 -21.51 -6.51
C ASP A 834 26.64 -20.66 -7.75
N THR A 835 27.67 -20.46 -8.58
CA THR A 835 27.52 -19.84 -9.89
C THR A 835 27.62 -20.91 -10.98
N VAL A 836 26.82 -20.74 -12.03
CA VAL A 836 26.84 -21.63 -13.20
C VAL A 836 27.44 -20.92 -14.41
N CYS A 837 28.14 -21.64 -15.22
CA CYS A 837 28.51 -21.30 -16.60
C CYS A 837 27.81 -22.33 -17.50
N PRO A 838 26.57 -22.09 -17.92
CA PRO A 838 25.85 -22.97 -18.82
C PRO A 838 26.63 -23.11 -20.13
N THR A 839 26.64 -24.31 -20.73
CA THR A 839 27.34 -24.56 -21.97
C THR A 839 26.77 -23.71 -23.10
N THR A 840 27.64 -23.04 -23.82
CA THR A 840 27.30 -22.44 -25.13
C THR A 840 27.07 -23.58 -26.13
N HIS A 841 25.93 -23.57 -26.80
CA HIS A 841 25.69 -24.48 -27.95
C HIS A 841 26.10 -23.81 -29.22
#